data_4c6b3896711b33bf68bf6560c8c4e187
#
_entry.id   4c6b3896711b33bf68bf6560c8c4e187
#
_cell.length_a   1.000
_cell.length_b   1.000
_cell.length_c   1.000
_cell.angle_alpha   90.00
_cell.angle_beta   90.00
_cell.angle_gamma   90.00
#
_symmetry.space_group_name_H-M   'P 1'
#
loop_
_entity.id
_entity.type
_entity.pdbx_description
1 polymer ?
#
loop_
_entity_poly.entity_id
_entity_poly.type
_entity_poly.pdbx_seq_one_letter_code
_entity_poly.pdbx_strand_id
1 'polypeptide(L)'
;MNNTDKFHAFREKYPLFVYENFKYSIEENGLKIEFTFVNGEHTFTPTLLVEKKDFFSFSHLSKEQLDLLVFNMGMVELISYWKAFCSPKVIIKPFALREKQIEFFKKLYYNGLGEFFYVNGINISQEEFMTIENANNTYTSPQNFETFDQYIVPIGGGKDSVVTLDLLMSANRDVIPFIINPRGATVDCCLIAGFSQEKTLTCKRVIDAHLLELNSKGCLNGHTPFSAMLAFTTLLISALTKRKYIALSNEDSASESTVKGSEVNHQYSKSLEFENDFRNYVSEFISQDFYYFSFLRPLSELHIAKLFSKLNYQSVFKSCNSGSKQNIWCGKCPKCLFAFIILSPFLSKEELIEIFSKNLFEDKDLEEYFLQLCGERQTKPFECVGTISEVRAALSLCLRNKRKDFENDYLMKIFQRISKINERVGKINESVFFELSNNHNLPERDLEIFSNTHLATKRAALIKLLKPHKIAILGYGREGQSTHKLLKEILPNKEILIADDNSEFANCGLQDEMLKDCTLYIKTPGISMKKLQNIDRDKITSQTDIFLQLYSNQTIGITGTKGKSTTSNLVYKILLDQGFDVLLAGNIGVPLLDTLSNIKENTIIVAELSAHQLQFIHTSPKVSILLNLFEEHLDHFDSYEQYKESKYNIATKQTKQGVFIFNKDSKEIKTLLEKTPLQSRQKPFSKEEATIEANYLKGEHNQMNILSAILASQEFGAKKEEAETTAKNFQPLAHRLEYVGEKNGVVYYNDSISTIPQATPPMSRYL
;
A
#
# COMPACT_ATOMS: atom_id res chain seq x y z
N MET A 1 -48.94 -0.92 -14.67
CA MET A 1 -48.66 -2.05 -13.76
C MET A 1 -47.36 -1.71 -13.02
N ASN A 2 -47.39 -1.72 -11.69
CA ASN A 2 -46.15 -1.53 -10.90
C ASN A 2 -45.24 -2.77 -10.99
N ASN A 3 -44.02 -2.70 -10.48
CA ASN A 3 -43.07 -3.80 -10.65
C ASN A 3 -43.46 -5.05 -9.83
N THR A 4 -44.12 -4.89 -8.70
CA THR A 4 -44.66 -6.02 -7.91
C THR A 4 -45.72 -6.79 -8.66
N ASP A 5 -46.66 -6.08 -9.29
CA ASP A 5 -47.71 -6.70 -10.12
C ASP A 5 -47.09 -7.42 -11.34
N LYS A 6 -46.08 -6.79 -11.99
CA LYS A 6 -45.35 -7.43 -13.09
C LYS A 6 -44.66 -8.70 -12.65
N PHE A 7 -44.05 -8.71 -11.47
CA PHE A 7 -43.41 -9.88 -10.91
C PHE A 7 -44.37 -11.08 -10.82
N HIS A 8 -45.54 -10.88 -10.28
CA HIS A 8 -46.56 -11.96 -10.19
C HIS A 8 -47.10 -12.39 -11.56
N ALA A 9 -47.43 -11.44 -12.41
CA ALA A 9 -47.94 -11.72 -13.76
C ALA A 9 -46.90 -12.44 -14.65
N PHE A 10 -45.60 -12.09 -14.53
CA PHE A 10 -44.56 -12.77 -15.30
C PHE A 10 -44.28 -14.18 -14.79
N ARG A 11 -44.36 -14.44 -13.49
CA ARG A 11 -44.20 -15.78 -12.91
C ARG A 11 -45.33 -16.71 -13.37
N GLU A 12 -46.54 -16.22 -13.52
CA GLU A 12 -47.67 -16.97 -14.05
C GLU A 12 -47.53 -17.24 -15.56
N LYS A 13 -47.19 -16.20 -16.32
CA LYS A 13 -47.04 -16.33 -17.79
C LYS A 13 -45.80 -17.14 -18.21
N TYR A 14 -44.73 -17.03 -17.47
CA TYR A 14 -43.44 -17.67 -17.77
C TYR A 14 -43.02 -18.59 -16.60
N PRO A 15 -43.72 -19.73 -16.40
CA PRO A 15 -43.50 -20.56 -15.20
C PRO A 15 -42.15 -21.30 -15.21
N LEU A 16 -41.48 -21.43 -16.37
CA LEU A 16 -40.25 -22.18 -16.56
C LEU A 16 -39.16 -21.33 -17.18
N PHE A 17 -37.98 -21.38 -16.59
CA PHE A 17 -36.71 -20.91 -17.18
C PHE A 17 -35.79 -22.10 -17.38
N VAL A 18 -35.17 -22.26 -18.50
CA VAL A 18 -34.37 -23.44 -18.84
C VAL A 18 -32.95 -23.02 -19.21
N TYR A 19 -31.96 -23.57 -18.51
CA TYR A 19 -30.58 -23.63 -19.00
C TYR A 19 -30.51 -24.82 -19.99
N GLU A 20 -30.62 -24.49 -21.27
CA GLU A 20 -30.81 -25.47 -22.33
C GLU A 20 -29.52 -26.22 -22.63
N ASN A 21 -28.44 -25.44 -22.88
CA ASN A 21 -27.18 -25.99 -23.36
C ASN A 21 -26.07 -24.92 -23.28
N PHE A 22 -24.82 -25.37 -23.43
CA PHE A 22 -23.67 -24.53 -23.75
C PHE A 22 -22.85 -25.19 -24.85
N LYS A 23 -22.07 -24.35 -25.56
CA LYS A 23 -21.07 -24.81 -26.52
C LYS A 23 -19.85 -23.93 -26.45
N TYR A 24 -18.70 -24.44 -26.83
CA TYR A 24 -17.48 -23.68 -26.98
C TYR A 24 -16.68 -24.14 -28.17
N SER A 25 -15.88 -23.24 -28.73
CA SER A 25 -14.99 -23.47 -29.87
C SER A 25 -13.69 -22.69 -29.70
N ILE A 26 -12.58 -23.32 -30.08
CA ILE A 26 -11.30 -22.62 -30.17
C ILE A 26 -11.24 -22.03 -31.57
N GLU A 27 -11.29 -20.70 -31.65
CA GLU A 27 -11.24 -19.91 -32.87
C GLU A 27 -9.83 -19.27 -33.01
N GLU A 28 -9.55 -18.62 -34.11
CA GLU A 28 -8.26 -17.96 -34.37
C GLU A 28 -7.93 -16.90 -33.31
N ASN A 29 -8.95 -16.17 -32.86
CA ASN A 29 -8.85 -15.08 -31.87
C ASN A 29 -9.00 -15.52 -30.41
N GLY A 30 -9.33 -16.79 -30.14
CA GLY A 30 -9.45 -17.29 -28.78
C GLY A 30 -10.46 -18.39 -28.55
N LEU A 31 -10.81 -18.62 -27.26
CA LEU A 31 -11.84 -19.54 -26.83
C LEU A 31 -13.18 -18.81 -26.74
N LYS A 32 -14.09 -19.13 -27.68
CA LYS A 32 -15.47 -18.63 -27.67
C LYS A 32 -16.37 -19.59 -26.94
N ILE A 33 -17.19 -19.07 -26.04
CA ILE A 33 -18.19 -19.80 -25.25
C ILE A 33 -19.54 -19.16 -25.51
N GLU A 34 -20.57 -19.98 -25.72
CA GLU A 34 -21.95 -19.55 -25.90
C GLU A 34 -22.86 -20.37 -24.97
N PHE A 35 -23.74 -19.70 -24.25
CA PHE A 35 -24.80 -20.35 -23.44
C PHE A 35 -26.14 -20.19 -24.15
N THR A 36 -27.04 -21.13 -23.92
CA THR A 36 -28.42 -21.04 -24.40
C THR A 36 -29.39 -21.15 -23.25
N PHE A 37 -30.17 -20.07 -23.06
CA PHE A 37 -31.23 -20.00 -22.06
C PHE A 37 -32.58 -19.81 -22.75
N VAL A 38 -33.61 -20.48 -22.27
CA VAL A 38 -34.95 -20.44 -22.84
C VAL A 38 -35.98 -20.10 -21.76
N ASN A 39 -36.90 -19.18 -22.10
CA ASN A 39 -38.03 -18.79 -21.23
C ASN A 39 -39.27 -18.58 -22.08
N GLY A 40 -40.14 -19.57 -22.15
CA GLY A 40 -41.28 -19.55 -23.08
C GLY A 40 -40.84 -19.41 -24.54
N GLU A 41 -41.32 -18.36 -25.20
CA GLU A 41 -40.95 -18.00 -26.57
C GLU A 41 -39.58 -17.28 -26.72
N HIS A 42 -38.93 -16.93 -25.61
CA HIS A 42 -37.67 -16.19 -25.60
C HIS A 42 -36.48 -17.13 -25.50
N THR A 43 -35.51 -16.96 -26.41
CA THR A 43 -34.21 -17.63 -26.37
C THR A 43 -33.11 -16.58 -26.24
N PHE A 44 -32.15 -16.81 -25.37
CA PHE A 44 -31.00 -15.96 -25.12
C PHE A 44 -29.71 -16.73 -25.38
N THR A 45 -28.79 -16.11 -26.12
CA THR A 45 -27.50 -16.71 -26.51
C THR A 45 -26.31 -15.81 -26.18
N PRO A 46 -26.07 -15.49 -24.86
CA PRO A 46 -24.89 -14.71 -24.49
C PRO A 46 -23.61 -15.43 -24.83
N THR A 47 -22.56 -14.63 -25.08
CA THR A 47 -21.24 -15.15 -25.42
C THR A 47 -20.15 -14.59 -24.56
N LEU A 48 -19.11 -15.42 -24.33
CA LEU A 48 -17.81 -14.99 -23.80
C LEU A 48 -16.71 -15.37 -24.79
N LEU A 49 -15.73 -14.48 -24.95
CA LEU A 49 -14.52 -14.73 -25.73
C LEU A 49 -13.31 -14.49 -24.85
N VAL A 50 -12.56 -15.55 -24.52
CA VAL A 50 -11.25 -15.46 -23.90
C VAL A 50 -10.24 -15.27 -25.03
N GLU A 51 -9.61 -14.09 -25.10
CA GLU A 51 -8.66 -13.77 -26.16
C GLU A 51 -7.40 -14.63 -26.07
N LYS A 52 -6.93 -15.11 -27.22
CA LYS A 52 -5.68 -15.85 -27.34
C LYS A 52 -4.50 -14.94 -26.99
N LYS A 53 -3.52 -15.48 -26.28
CA LYS A 53 -2.22 -14.86 -26.01
C LYS A 53 -1.12 -15.90 -26.22
N ASP A 54 0.07 -15.46 -26.60
CA ASP A 54 1.19 -16.35 -26.95
C ASP A 54 1.74 -17.15 -25.76
N PHE A 55 1.48 -16.72 -24.55
CA PHE A 55 2.04 -17.32 -23.33
C PHE A 55 1.16 -18.43 -22.71
N PHE A 56 0.01 -18.78 -23.30
CA PHE A 56 -0.79 -19.93 -22.90
C PHE A 56 -1.49 -20.61 -24.07
N SER A 57 -1.95 -21.84 -23.87
CA SER A 57 -2.64 -22.64 -24.89
C SER A 57 -3.99 -23.12 -24.36
N PHE A 58 -4.96 -23.27 -25.25
CA PHE A 58 -6.25 -23.88 -24.93
C PHE A 58 -6.23 -25.43 -24.98
N SER A 59 -5.20 -26.05 -25.59
CA SER A 59 -5.19 -27.47 -25.92
C SER A 59 -4.76 -28.41 -24.77
N HIS A 60 -4.33 -27.87 -23.62
CA HIS A 60 -3.90 -28.70 -22.49
C HIS A 60 -5.03 -29.10 -21.55
N LEU A 61 -6.22 -28.50 -21.68
CA LEU A 61 -7.38 -28.86 -20.91
C LEU A 61 -8.16 -29.99 -21.60
N SER A 62 -8.58 -30.98 -20.84
CA SER A 62 -9.48 -32.03 -21.35
C SER A 62 -10.88 -31.47 -21.61
N LYS A 63 -11.69 -32.22 -22.34
CA LYS A 63 -13.09 -31.87 -22.58
C LYS A 63 -13.88 -31.83 -21.26
N GLU A 64 -13.63 -32.77 -20.37
CA GLU A 64 -14.28 -32.86 -19.04
C GLU A 64 -13.94 -31.66 -18.15
N GLN A 65 -12.69 -31.19 -18.21
CA GLN A 65 -12.24 -29.99 -17.50
C GLN A 65 -12.93 -28.74 -18.04
N LEU A 66 -12.99 -28.58 -19.38
CA LEU A 66 -13.67 -27.44 -20.00
C LEU A 66 -15.18 -27.49 -19.77
N ASP A 67 -15.82 -28.65 -19.94
CA ASP A 67 -17.26 -28.84 -19.69
C ASP A 67 -17.62 -28.45 -18.25
N LEU A 68 -16.82 -28.87 -17.26
CA LEU A 68 -17.02 -28.54 -15.86
C LEU A 68 -16.97 -27.03 -15.61
N LEU A 69 -15.92 -26.36 -16.10
CA LEU A 69 -15.73 -24.93 -15.88
C LEU A 69 -16.81 -24.11 -16.62
N VAL A 70 -17.07 -24.40 -17.88
CA VAL A 70 -18.05 -23.70 -18.71
C VAL A 70 -19.48 -23.90 -18.20
N PHE A 71 -19.83 -25.11 -17.77
CA PHE A 71 -21.15 -25.39 -17.17
C PHE A 71 -21.41 -24.47 -15.98
N ASN A 72 -20.44 -24.40 -15.05
CA ASN A 72 -20.57 -23.57 -13.84
C ASN A 72 -20.61 -22.06 -14.18
N MET A 73 -19.90 -21.60 -15.20
CA MET A 73 -20.01 -20.23 -15.69
C MET A 73 -21.43 -19.95 -16.23
N GLY A 74 -22.04 -20.90 -16.95
CA GLY A 74 -23.43 -20.77 -17.41
C GLY A 74 -24.44 -20.71 -16.27
N MET A 75 -24.19 -21.43 -15.18
CA MET A 75 -25.04 -21.32 -13.98
C MET A 75 -25.05 -19.90 -13.42
N VAL A 76 -23.92 -19.19 -13.40
CA VAL A 76 -23.88 -17.80 -12.93
C VAL A 76 -24.43 -16.82 -13.97
N GLU A 77 -24.18 -17.04 -15.25
CA GLU A 77 -24.71 -16.19 -16.34
C GLU A 77 -26.25 -16.23 -16.40
N LEU A 78 -26.86 -17.38 -16.10
CA LEU A 78 -28.31 -17.65 -16.09
C LEU A 78 -29.10 -16.54 -15.37
N ILE A 79 -28.64 -16.07 -14.21
CA ILE A 79 -29.40 -15.13 -13.37
C ILE A 79 -29.58 -13.74 -14.04
N SER A 80 -28.67 -13.39 -14.96
CA SER A 80 -28.76 -12.16 -15.74
C SER A 80 -29.97 -12.15 -16.66
N TYR A 81 -30.47 -13.31 -17.06
CA TYR A 81 -31.60 -13.51 -17.97
C TYR A 81 -32.87 -13.87 -17.23
N TRP A 82 -32.75 -14.69 -16.17
CA TRP A 82 -33.87 -15.08 -15.31
C TRP A 82 -34.64 -13.87 -14.75
N LYS A 83 -33.93 -12.82 -14.32
CA LYS A 83 -34.53 -11.63 -13.70
C LYS A 83 -35.56 -10.90 -14.57
N ALA A 84 -35.53 -11.08 -15.90
CA ALA A 84 -36.46 -10.42 -16.80
C ALA A 84 -37.94 -10.82 -16.55
N PHE A 85 -38.14 -12.07 -16.11
CA PHE A 85 -39.47 -12.65 -15.90
C PHE A 85 -39.63 -13.34 -14.53
N CYS A 86 -38.54 -13.59 -13.80
CA CYS A 86 -38.56 -14.17 -12.46
C CYS A 86 -39.29 -15.52 -12.33
N SER A 87 -39.12 -16.40 -13.32
CA SER A 87 -39.77 -17.71 -13.37
C SER A 87 -39.63 -18.51 -12.07
N PRO A 88 -40.68 -19.09 -11.51
CA PRO A 88 -40.64 -19.84 -10.25
C PRO A 88 -39.84 -21.12 -10.33
N LYS A 89 -39.70 -21.72 -11.52
CA LYS A 89 -38.96 -22.96 -11.73
C LYS A 89 -37.84 -22.77 -12.75
N VAL A 90 -36.65 -23.27 -12.41
CA VAL A 90 -35.46 -23.31 -13.28
C VAL A 90 -35.09 -24.74 -13.56
N ILE A 91 -34.99 -25.12 -14.83
CA ILE A 91 -34.60 -26.47 -15.30
C ILE A 91 -33.17 -26.42 -15.82
N ILE A 92 -32.34 -27.32 -15.31
CA ILE A 92 -30.95 -27.48 -15.75
C ILE A 92 -30.82 -28.74 -16.62
N LYS A 93 -30.48 -28.56 -17.90
CA LYS A 93 -30.34 -29.63 -18.87
C LYS A 93 -28.93 -30.14 -19.11
N PRO A 94 -27.87 -29.32 -19.12
CA PRO A 94 -26.53 -29.79 -19.51
C PRO A 94 -25.97 -30.85 -18.60
N PHE A 95 -25.98 -30.64 -17.27
CA PHE A 95 -25.57 -31.56 -16.24
C PHE A 95 -26.50 -31.45 -15.02
N ALA A 96 -26.58 -32.50 -14.25
CA ALA A 96 -27.33 -32.53 -12.98
C ALA A 96 -26.51 -31.85 -11.86
N LEU A 97 -27.18 -31.10 -10.99
CA LEU A 97 -26.63 -30.55 -9.78
C LEU A 97 -26.96 -31.41 -8.57
N ARG A 98 -26.00 -31.57 -7.65
CA ARG A 98 -26.23 -32.16 -6.34
C ARG A 98 -26.96 -31.17 -5.43
N GLU A 99 -27.58 -31.63 -4.36
CA GLU A 99 -28.36 -30.79 -3.44
C GLU A 99 -27.56 -29.58 -2.93
N LYS A 100 -26.35 -29.81 -2.43
CA LYS A 100 -25.46 -28.71 -1.98
C LYS A 100 -25.10 -27.69 -3.09
N GLN A 101 -25.02 -28.12 -4.36
CA GLN A 101 -24.80 -27.19 -5.49
C GLN A 101 -26.06 -26.36 -5.73
N ILE A 102 -27.26 -26.97 -5.62
CA ILE A 102 -28.53 -26.24 -5.73
C ILE A 102 -28.65 -25.23 -4.60
N GLU A 103 -28.33 -25.61 -3.35
CA GLU A 103 -28.32 -24.70 -2.20
C GLU A 103 -27.37 -23.51 -2.40
N PHE A 104 -26.14 -23.78 -2.85
CA PHE A 104 -25.15 -22.73 -3.15
C PHE A 104 -25.69 -21.74 -4.18
N PHE A 105 -26.20 -22.20 -5.33
CA PHE A 105 -26.72 -21.30 -6.37
C PHE A 105 -27.99 -20.55 -5.93
N LYS A 106 -28.89 -21.19 -5.19
CA LYS A 106 -30.06 -20.50 -4.62
C LYS A 106 -29.65 -19.39 -3.69
N LYS A 107 -28.69 -19.64 -2.77
CA LYS A 107 -28.14 -18.63 -1.85
C LYS A 107 -27.47 -17.51 -2.62
N LEU A 108 -26.61 -17.84 -3.61
CA LEU A 108 -25.95 -16.85 -4.46
C LEU A 108 -26.94 -15.96 -5.19
N TYR A 109 -27.98 -16.54 -5.80
CA TYR A 109 -28.96 -15.78 -6.57
C TYR A 109 -29.81 -14.88 -5.67
N TYR A 110 -30.33 -15.42 -4.56
CA TYR A 110 -31.17 -14.66 -3.64
C TYR A 110 -30.44 -13.46 -3.06
N ASN A 111 -29.29 -13.66 -2.45
CA ASN A 111 -28.51 -12.59 -1.86
C ASN A 111 -27.91 -11.65 -2.92
N GLY A 112 -27.48 -12.18 -4.06
CA GLY A 112 -26.94 -11.40 -5.17
C GLY A 112 -27.97 -10.53 -5.89
N LEU A 113 -29.26 -10.83 -5.73
CA LEU A 113 -30.40 -10.04 -6.23
C LEU A 113 -31.03 -9.12 -5.17
N GLY A 114 -30.44 -8.97 -3.99
CA GLY A 114 -31.03 -8.16 -2.90
C GLY A 114 -31.40 -6.75 -3.32
N GLU A 115 -30.53 -6.04 -4.06
CA GLU A 115 -30.86 -4.73 -4.62
C GLU A 115 -31.99 -4.81 -5.66
N PHE A 116 -31.96 -5.83 -6.54
CA PHE A 116 -32.99 -6.02 -7.55
C PHE A 116 -34.38 -6.19 -6.88
N PHE A 117 -34.48 -6.99 -5.83
CA PHE A 117 -35.74 -7.16 -5.10
C PHE A 117 -36.19 -5.86 -4.42
N TYR A 118 -35.25 -5.16 -3.75
CA TYR A 118 -35.56 -3.91 -3.05
C TYR A 118 -36.05 -2.82 -4.00
N VAL A 119 -35.32 -2.59 -5.10
CA VAL A 119 -35.68 -1.51 -6.07
C VAL A 119 -36.98 -1.79 -6.80
N ASN A 120 -37.30 -3.07 -7.03
CA ASN A 120 -38.55 -3.47 -7.69
C ASN A 120 -39.70 -3.70 -6.71
N GLY A 121 -39.51 -3.51 -5.40
CA GLY A 121 -40.55 -3.71 -4.38
C GLY A 121 -41.01 -5.16 -4.26
N ILE A 122 -40.13 -6.12 -4.57
CA ILE A 122 -40.41 -7.56 -4.51
C ILE A 122 -40.08 -8.06 -3.11
N ASN A 123 -41.05 -8.59 -2.41
CA ASN A 123 -40.88 -9.22 -1.10
C ASN A 123 -41.20 -10.72 -1.23
N ILE A 124 -40.11 -11.54 -1.20
CA ILE A 124 -40.20 -12.99 -1.35
C ILE A 124 -39.07 -13.65 -0.53
N SER A 125 -39.36 -14.80 0.04
CA SER A 125 -38.34 -15.56 0.81
C SER A 125 -37.36 -16.33 -0.11
N GLN A 126 -36.22 -16.74 0.45
CA GLN A 126 -35.24 -17.57 -0.29
C GLN A 126 -35.82 -18.93 -0.68
N GLU A 127 -36.73 -19.48 0.09
CA GLU A 127 -37.38 -20.74 -0.19
C GLU A 127 -38.31 -20.65 -1.39
N GLU A 128 -39.05 -19.53 -1.51
CA GLU A 128 -40.16 -19.35 -2.45
C GLU A 128 -39.75 -18.72 -3.79
N PHE A 129 -38.56 -18.03 -3.84
CA PHE A 129 -38.24 -17.23 -5.03
C PHE A 129 -37.97 -18.08 -6.27
N MET A 130 -37.34 -19.27 -6.14
CA MET A 130 -37.21 -20.25 -7.22
C MET A 130 -36.97 -21.67 -6.72
N THR A 131 -37.36 -22.65 -7.53
CA THR A 131 -36.91 -24.02 -7.43
C THR A 131 -35.96 -24.33 -8.59
N ILE A 132 -34.90 -25.11 -8.33
CA ILE A 132 -33.93 -25.56 -9.34
C ILE A 132 -34.07 -27.05 -9.48
N GLU A 133 -34.35 -27.55 -10.68
CA GLU A 133 -34.57 -28.97 -10.97
C GLU A 133 -33.64 -29.46 -12.09
N ASN A 134 -33.16 -30.67 -11.96
CA ASN A 134 -32.36 -31.36 -12.98
C ASN A 134 -33.26 -31.99 -14.04
N ALA A 135 -32.90 -31.85 -15.33
CA ALA A 135 -33.58 -32.54 -16.40
C ALA A 135 -33.05 -33.98 -16.66
N ASN A 136 -31.88 -34.28 -16.13
CA ASN A 136 -31.21 -35.57 -16.27
C ASN A 136 -30.44 -35.93 -15.00
N ASN A 137 -29.73 -37.08 -14.99
CA ASN A 137 -28.95 -37.57 -13.86
C ASN A 137 -27.44 -37.66 -14.20
N THR A 138 -26.96 -36.90 -15.19
CA THR A 138 -25.54 -36.86 -15.55
C THR A 138 -24.86 -35.77 -14.73
N TYR A 139 -24.01 -36.16 -13.78
CA TYR A 139 -23.29 -35.24 -12.90
C TYR A 139 -21.87 -34.99 -13.40
N THR A 140 -21.37 -33.78 -13.20
CA THR A 140 -19.94 -33.50 -13.32
C THR A 140 -19.19 -34.07 -12.10
N SER A 141 -17.89 -34.31 -12.27
CA SER A 141 -16.98 -34.70 -11.20
C SER A 141 -15.88 -33.69 -11.04
N PRO A 142 -15.37 -33.46 -9.83
CA PRO A 142 -14.18 -32.60 -9.62
C PRO A 142 -13.01 -33.10 -10.47
N GLN A 143 -12.22 -32.19 -10.97
CA GLN A 143 -11.08 -32.45 -11.85
C GLN A 143 -9.79 -31.96 -11.22
N ASN A 144 -8.65 -32.56 -11.60
CA ASN A 144 -7.34 -32.06 -11.24
C ASN A 144 -6.84 -31.12 -12.33
N PHE A 145 -6.22 -30.02 -11.91
CA PHE A 145 -5.61 -29.05 -12.81
C PHE A 145 -4.14 -28.87 -12.45
N GLU A 146 -3.29 -28.81 -13.45
CA GLU A 146 -1.90 -28.42 -13.24
C GLU A 146 -1.83 -26.92 -12.93
N THR A 147 -1.29 -26.54 -11.77
CA THR A 147 -1.15 -25.14 -11.38
C THR A 147 0.22 -24.86 -10.78
N PHE A 148 0.70 -23.63 -10.93
CA PHE A 148 1.94 -23.11 -10.37
C PHE A 148 1.63 -21.98 -9.36
N ASP A 149 2.56 -21.71 -8.47
CA ASP A 149 2.47 -20.68 -7.43
C ASP A 149 2.51 -19.25 -8.00
N GLN A 150 1.62 -18.95 -8.92
CA GLN A 150 1.48 -17.69 -9.67
C GLN A 150 0.09 -17.11 -9.47
N TYR A 151 -0.06 -15.80 -9.71
CA TYR A 151 -1.26 -15.03 -9.39
C TYR A 151 -1.97 -14.50 -10.63
N ILE A 152 -3.31 -14.46 -10.55
CA ILE A 152 -4.18 -13.68 -11.43
C ILE A 152 -4.76 -12.55 -10.59
N VAL A 153 -4.68 -11.31 -11.10
CA VAL A 153 -5.26 -10.13 -10.46
C VAL A 153 -6.30 -9.50 -11.40
N PRO A 154 -7.59 -9.62 -11.08
CA PRO A 154 -8.64 -8.94 -11.84
C PRO A 154 -8.54 -7.42 -11.70
N ILE A 155 -8.53 -6.70 -12.83
CA ILE A 155 -8.38 -5.25 -12.89
C ILE A 155 -9.69 -4.58 -13.29
N GLY A 156 -10.30 -3.88 -12.33
CA GLY A 156 -11.52 -3.08 -12.55
C GLY A 156 -11.27 -1.63 -12.96
N GLY A 157 -10.01 -1.16 -12.95
CA GLY A 157 -9.64 0.23 -13.25
C GLY A 157 -9.81 1.20 -12.07
N GLY A 158 -10.25 0.73 -10.89
CA GLY A 158 -10.34 1.49 -9.65
C GLY A 158 -9.08 1.37 -8.78
N LYS A 159 -9.02 2.14 -7.68
CA LYS A 159 -7.89 2.18 -6.74
C LYS A 159 -7.51 0.81 -6.16
N ASP A 160 -8.52 -0.03 -5.85
CA ASP A 160 -8.32 -1.28 -5.12
C ASP A 160 -7.53 -2.30 -5.95
N SER A 161 -7.90 -2.47 -7.23
CA SER A 161 -7.22 -3.41 -8.11
C SER A 161 -5.76 -3.04 -8.40
N VAL A 162 -5.45 -1.74 -8.47
CA VAL A 162 -4.06 -1.30 -8.68
C VAL A 162 -3.22 -1.42 -7.40
N VAL A 163 -3.82 -1.22 -6.22
CA VAL A 163 -3.14 -1.47 -4.94
C VAL A 163 -2.82 -2.96 -4.78
N THR A 164 -3.76 -3.86 -5.10
CA THR A 164 -3.49 -5.31 -5.12
C THR A 164 -2.35 -5.67 -6.06
N LEU A 165 -2.41 -5.18 -7.30
CA LEU A 165 -1.39 -5.45 -8.31
C LEU A 165 -0.01 -4.96 -7.88
N ASP A 166 0.08 -3.71 -7.41
CA ASP A 166 1.32 -3.07 -6.99
C ASP A 166 1.95 -3.77 -5.77
N LEU A 167 1.15 -4.11 -4.76
CA LEU A 167 1.65 -4.80 -3.56
C LEU A 167 2.18 -6.21 -3.88
N LEU A 168 1.48 -6.99 -4.71
CA LEU A 168 1.93 -8.32 -5.12
C LEU A 168 3.21 -8.24 -5.97
N MET A 169 3.30 -7.29 -6.91
CA MET A 169 4.50 -7.04 -7.71
C MET A 169 5.67 -6.61 -6.84
N SER A 170 5.44 -5.69 -5.91
CA SER A 170 6.47 -5.21 -4.97
C SER A 170 6.99 -6.32 -4.06
N ALA A 171 6.18 -7.34 -3.79
CA ALA A 171 6.57 -8.56 -3.07
C ALA A 171 7.19 -9.63 -3.98
N ASN A 172 7.55 -9.30 -5.23
CA ASN A 172 8.12 -10.21 -6.23
C ASN A 172 7.24 -11.45 -6.50
N ARG A 173 5.92 -11.30 -6.44
CA ARG A 173 5.00 -12.36 -6.87
C ARG A 173 4.89 -12.36 -8.40
N ASP A 174 4.84 -13.55 -8.99
CA ASP A 174 4.55 -13.68 -10.43
C ASP A 174 3.05 -13.43 -10.64
N VAL A 175 2.73 -12.24 -11.15
CA VAL A 175 1.34 -11.78 -11.32
C VAL A 175 1.03 -11.54 -12.79
N ILE A 176 -0.23 -11.77 -13.15
CA ILE A 176 -0.76 -11.37 -14.46
C ILE A 176 -2.10 -10.63 -14.24
N PRO A 177 -2.30 -9.45 -14.86
CA PRO A 177 -3.57 -8.75 -14.80
C PRO A 177 -4.60 -9.42 -15.72
N PHE A 178 -5.87 -9.46 -15.26
CA PHE A 178 -7.00 -9.99 -16.01
C PHE A 178 -8.13 -8.95 -16.10
N ILE A 179 -8.70 -8.74 -17.29
CA ILE A 179 -9.77 -7.76 -17.53
C ILE A 179 -10.95 -8.42 -18.25
N ILE A 180 -12.16 -8.24 -17.69
CA ILE A 180 -13.40 -8.50 -18.42
C ILE A 180 -13.87 -7.21 -19.08
N ASN A 181 -14.14 -7.24 -20.38
CA ASN A 181 -14.54 -6.09 -21.20
C ASN A 181 -13.55 -4.93 -21.07
N PRO A 182 -12.33 -5.04 -21.64
CA PRO A 182 -11.31 -4.02 -21.58
C PRO A 182 -11.81 -2.64 -22.03
N ARG A 183 -11.44 -1.60 -21.28
CA ARG A 183 -11.79 -0.20 -21.57
C ARG A 183 -10.82 0.73 -20.84
N GLY A 184 -10.66 1.95 -21.31
CA GLY A 184 -9.83 3.04 -20.79
C GLY A 184 -9.07 2.73 -19.50
N ALA A 185 -9.65 3.09 -18.36
CA ALA A 185 -8.98 2.96 -17.06
C ALA A 185 -8.46 1.53 -16.75
N THR A 186 -9.14 0.47 -17.22
CA THR A 186 -8.67 -0.90 -16.93
C THR A 186 -7.39 -1.21 -17.70
N VAL A 187 -7.28 -0.74 -18.94
CA VAL A 187 -6.08 -0.91 -19.79
C VAL A 187 -4.98 0.03 -19.34
N ASP A 188 -5.31 1.31 -19.09
CA ASP A 188 -4.35 2.33 -18.69
C ASP A 188 -3.65 1.97 -17.36
N CYS A 189 -4.39 1.41 -16.39
CA CYS A 189 -3.83 0.90 -15.15
C CYS A 189 -2.82 -0.25 -15.39
N CYS A 190 -3.10 -1.18 -16.29
CA CYS A 190 -2.16 -2.25 -16.63
C CYS A 190 -0.89 -1.70 -17.31
N LEU A 191 -1.04 -0.72 -18.21
CA LEU A 191 0.11 -0.09 -18.87
C LEU A 191 1.03 0.64 -17.88
N ILE A 192 0.48 1.38 -16.92
CA ILE A 192 1.27 2.03 -15.86
C ILE A 192 1.98 1.00 -14.99
N ALA A 193 1.34 -0.14 -14.71
CA ALA A 193 1.97 -1.26 -13.99
C ALA A 193 3.08 -1.97 -14.80
N GLY A 194 3.25 -1.63 -16.09
CA GLY A 194 4.26 -2.22 -16.97
C GLY A 194 3.80 -3.43 -17.77
N PHE A 195 2.48 -3.70 -17.81
CA PHE A 195 1.91 -4.77 -18.63
C PHE A 195 1.39 -4.21 -19.96
N SER A 196 1.96 -4.68 -21.05
CA SER A 196 1.42 -4.41 -22.39
C SER A 196 0.10 -5.17 -22.62
N GLN A 197 -0.60 -4.86 -23.70
CA GLN A 197 -1.84 -5.57 -24.05
C GLN A 197 -1.59 -7.07 -24.32
N GLU A 198 -0.43 -7.44 -24.85
CA GLU A 198 -0.03 -8.83 -25.10
C GLU A 198 0.19 -9.59 -23.78
N LYS A 199 0.62 -8.90 -22.73
CA LYS A 199 0.87 -9.46 -21.38
C LYS A 199 -0.33 -9.31 -20.43
N THR A 200 -1.47 -8.82 -20.92
CA THR A 200 -2.70 -8.68 -20.16
C THR A 200 -3.73 -9.68 -20.65
N LEU A 201 -4.29 -10.47 -19.72
CA LEU A 201 -5.37 -11.41 -20.04
C LEU A 201 -6.68 -10.65 -20.20
N THR A 202 -7.45 -11.01 -21.22
CA THR A 202 -8.70 -10.34 -21.53
C THR A 202 -9.82 -11.33 -21.87
N CYS A 203 -11.03 -11.00 -21.42
CA CYS A 203 -12.25 -11.71 -21.75
C CYS A 203 -13.33 -10.71 -22.16
N LYS A 204 -13.98 -10.96 -23.29
CA LYS A 204 -15.10 -10.14 -23.78
C LYS A 204 -16.42 -10.88 -23.51
N ARG A 205 -17.24 -10.34 -22.60
CA ARG A 205 -18.60 -10.81 -22.35
C ARG A 205 -19.60 -9.97 -23.15
N VAL A 206 -20.46 -10.63 -23.92
CA VAL A 206 -21.51 -9.98 -24.72
C VAL A 206 -22.86 -10.44 -24.21
N ILE A 207 -23.67 -9.50 -23.70
CA ILE A 207 -25.05 -9.72 -23.29
C ILE A 207 -25.89 -9.84 -24.57
N ASP A 208 -26.83 -10.79 -24.57
CA ASP A 208 -27.75 -10.97 -25.68
C ASP A 208 -28.60 -9.72 -25.95
N ALA A 209 -28.68 -9.30 -27.21
CA ALA A 209 -29.41 -8.09 -27.61
C ALA A 209 -30.91 -8.18 -27.32
N HIS A 210 -31.48 -9.39 -27.36
CA HIS A 210 -32.90 -9.60 -27.05
C HIS A 210 -33.24 -9.26 -25.59
N LEU A 211 -32.33 -9.52 -24.63
CA LEU A 211 -32.52 -9.08 -23.25
C LEU A 211 -32.56 -7.54 -23.14
N LEU A 212 -31.70 -6.84 -23.90
CA LEU A 212 -31.70 -5.37 -23.90
C LEU A 212 -32.99 -4.81 -24.51
N GLU A 213 -33.52 -5.45 -25.53
CA GLU A 213 -34.83 -5.13 -26.13
C GLU A 213 -35.97 -5.33 -25.10
N LEU A 214 -35.99 -6.46 -24.41
CA LEU A 214 -36.99 -6.73 -23.36
C LEU A 214 -36.93 -5.71 -22.22
N ASN A 215 -35.74 -5.32 -21.79
CA ASN A 215 -35.55 -4.27 -20.78
C ASN A 215 -36.14 -2.93 -21.28
N SER A 216 -35.98 -2.58 -22.55
CA SER A 216 -36.58 -1.36 -23.14
C SER A 216 -38.09 -1.44 -23.21
N LYS A 217 -38.67 -2.63 -23.32
CA LYS A 217 -40.13 -2.91 -23.32
C LYS A 217 -40.72 -3.00 -21.90
N GLY A 218 -39.89 -2.79 -20.87
CA GLY A 218 -40.33 -2.68 -19.47
C GLY A 218 -40.40 -4.01 -18.71
N CYS A 219 -39.66 -5.02 -19.13
CA CYS A 219 -39.39 -6.20 -18.29
C CYS A 219 -38.62 -5.81 -17.01
N LEU A 220 -38.64 -6.69 -16.00
CA LEU A 220 -37.95 -6.44 -14.75
C LEU A 220 -36.39 -6.39 -14.99
N ASN A 221 -35.75 -5.38 -14.42
CA ASN A 221 -34.32 -5.17 -14.56
C ASN A 221 -33.73 -4.64 -13.26
N GLY A 222 -32.42 -4.84 -13.08
CA GLY A 222 -31.66 -4.37 -11.91
C GLY A 222 -30.32 -5.05 -11.79
N HIS A 223 -29.66 -4.86 -10.67
CA HIS A 223 -28.34 -5.40 -10.36
C HIS A 223 -28.33 -6.94 -10.44
N THR A 224 -27.18 -7.48 -10.82
CA THR A 224 -26.87 -8.92 -10.76
C THR A 224 -25.47 -9.12 -10.15
N PRO A 225 -25.16 -10.25 -9.51
CA PRO A 225 -23.90 -10.48 -8.81
C PRO A 225 -22.72 -10.65 -9.76
N PHE A 226 -22.27 -9.55 -10.38
CA PHE A 226 -21.17 -9.56 -11.36
C PHE A 226 -19.87 -10.11 -10.79
N SER A 227 -19.56 -9.88 -9.50
CA SER A 227 -18.35 -10.43 -8.88
C SER A 227 -18.37 -11.95 -8.79
N ALA A 228 -19.55 -12.58 -8.72
CA ALA A 228 -19.66 -14.03 -8.82
C ALA A 228 -19.37 -14.52 -10.26
N MET A 229 -19.82 -13.79 -11.28
CA MET A 229 -19.45 -14.09 -12.67
C MET A 229 -17.93 -13.97 -12.87
N LEU A 230 -17.31 -12.92 -12.34
CA LEU A 230 -15.86 -12.76 -12.34
C LEU A 230 -15.17 -13.95 -11.65
N ALA A 231 -15.67 -14.40 -10.48
CA ALA A 231 -15.11 -15.52 -9.74
C ALA A 231 -15.06 -16.81 -10.57
N PHE A 232 -16.17 -17.21 -11.20
CA PHE A 232 -16.18 -18.40 -12.06
C PHE A 232 -15.38 -18.21 -13.35
N THR A 233 -15.37 -17.02 -13.94
CA THR A 233 -14.54 -16.74 -15.11
C THR A 233 -13.04 -16.85 -14.77
N THR A 234 -12.63 -16.37 -13.58
CA THR A 234 -11.23 -16.47 -13.17
C THR A 234 -10.77 -17.90 -12.93
N LEU A 235 -11.65 -18.85 -12.61
CA LEU A 235 -11.30 -20.29 -12.56
C LEU A 235 -10.91 -20.81 -13.96
N LEU A 236 -11.67 -20.47 -14.99
CA LEU A 236 -11.31 -20.83 -16.36
C LEU A 236 -9.97 -20.21 -16.78
N ILE A 237 -9.77 -18.91 -16.47
CA ILE A 237 -8.50 -18.24 -16.76
C ILE A 237 -7.34 -18.87 -15.96
N SER A 238 -7.57 -19.24 -14.70
CA SER A 238 -6.61 -19.96 -13.86
C SER A 238 -6.21 -21.31 -14.48
N ALA A 239 -7.18 -22.10 -14.90
CA ALA A 239 -6.93 -23.37 -15.57
C ALA A 239 -6.15 -23.19 -16.89
N LEU A 240 -6.52 -22.22 -17.71
CA LEU A 240 -5.86 -21.94 -18.99
C LEU A 240 -4.41 -21.45 -18.83
N THR A 241 -4.11 -20.71 -17.78
CA THR A 241 -2.78 -20.11 -17.53
C THR A 241 -1.96 -20.87 -16.49
N LYS A 242 -2.51 -21.97 -15.95
CA LYS A 242 -1.91 -22.80 -14.92
C LYS A 242 -1.52 -22.01 -13.64
N ARG A 243 -2.27 -20.95 -13.30
CA ARG A 243 -2.00 -20.09 -12.14
C ARG A 243 -2.92 -20.48 -10.97
N LYS A 244 -2.32 -20.73 -9.80
CA LYS A 244 -3.03 -21.22 -8.62
C LYS A 244 -3.85 -20.15 -7.91
N TYR A 245 -3.26 -18.95 -7.74
CA TYR A 245 -3.79 -17.90 -6.88
C TYR A 245 -4.63 -16.89 -7.65
N ILE A 246 -5.89 -16.72 -7.24
CA ILE A 246 -6.83 -15.73 -7.78
C ILE A 246 -7.03 -14.67 -6.71
N ALA A 247 -6.34 -13.54 -6.84
CA ALA A 247 -6.30 -12.47 -5.85
C ALA A 247 -7.27 -11.35 -6.23
N LEU A 248 -8.46 -11.35 -5.62
CA LEU A 248 -9.44 -10.28 -5.74
C LEU A 248 -9.05 -9.07 -4.90
N SER A 249 -9.62 -7.92 -5.21
CA SER A 249 -9.35 -6.65 -4.52
C SER A 249 -10.54 -6.20 -3.66
N ASN A 250 -11.26 -7.16 -3.04
CA ASN A 250 -12.33 -6.79 -2.12
C ASN A 250 -11.73 -6.46 -0.75
N GLU A 251 -12.29 -5.45 -0.14
CA GLU A 251 -11.94 -4.90 1.17
C GLU A 251 -12.91 -5.39 2.28
N ASP A 252 -12.64 -5.02 3.53
CA ASP A 252 -13.44 -5.44 4.68
C ASP A 252 -14.87 -4.86 4.65
N SER A 253 -15.03 -3.62 4.21
CA SER A 253 -16.30 -2.88 4.17
C SER A 253 -17.36 -3.47 3.23
N ALA A 254 -16.97 -4.36 2.31
CA ALA A 254 -17.90 -5.04 1.39
C ALA A 254 -18.92 -5.94 2.11
N SER A 255 -18.72 -6.22 3.39
CA SER A 255 -19.65 -7.03 4.22
C SER A 255 -20.74 -6.20 4.91
N GLU A 256 -20.73 -4.84 4.85
CA GLU A 256 -21.74 -3.99 5.52
C GLU A 256 -23.04 -3.92 4.72
N SER A 257 -24.20 -4.00 5.44
CA SER A 257 -25.52 -3.88 4.81
C SER A 257 -25.77 -2.48 4.23
N THR A 258 -26.48 -2.41 3.11
CA THR A 258 -26.81 -1.15 2.44
C THR A 258 -28.03 -0.43 3.08
N VAL A 259 -28.97 -1.21 3.63
CA VAL A 259 -30.18 -0.70 4.28
C VAL A 259 -30.05 -0.92 5.79
N LYS A 260 -30.15 0.15 6.56
CA LYS A 260 -29.98 0.14 8.01
C LYS A 260 -30.99 -0.80 8.69
N GLY A 261 -30.49 -1.80 9.44
CA GLY A 261 -31.32 -2.77 10.15
C GLY A 261 -31.90 -3.90 9.27
N SER A 262 -31.38 -4.10 8.05
CA SER A 262 -31.73 -5.21 7.18
C SER A 262 -30.50 -6.00 6.73
N GLU A 263 -30.69 -7.18 6.14
CA GLU A 263 -29.64 -8.03 5.57
C GLU A 263 -29.36 -7.69 4.09
N VAL A 264 -30.03 -6.67 3.51
CA VAL A 264 -29.84 -6.29 2.12
C VAL A 264 -28.43 -5.74 1.91
N ASN A 265 -27.59 -6.53 1.27
CA ASN A 265 -26.22 -6.16 0.90
C ASN A 265 -26.09 -6.11 -0.63
N HIS A 266 -25.96 -4.90 -1.18
CA HIS A 266 -25.65 -4.67 -2.59
C HIS A 266 -24.35 -5.37 -3.06
N GLN A 267 -23.43 -5.63 -2.14
CA GLN A 267 -22.12 -6.17 -2.43
C GLN A 267 -21.95 -7.64 -2.00
N TYR A 268 -23.05 -8.41 -1.79
CA TYR A 268 -22.96 -9.79 -1.31
C TYR A 268 -21.87 -10.62 -2.00
N SER A 269 -21.80 -10.60 -3.34
CA SER A 269 -20.78 -11.36 -4.10
C SER A 269 -19.33 -10.87 -3.93
N LYS A 270 -19.09 -9.84 -3.11
CA LYS A 270 -17.78 -9.37 -2.65
C LYS A 270 -17.54 -9.64 -1.17
N SER A 271 -18.55 -10.09 -0.42
CA SER A 271 -18.45 -10.34 1.02
C SER A 271 -17.51 -11.52 1.33
N LEU A 272 -17.06 -11.58 2.58
CA LEU A 272 -16.29 -12.72 3.06
C LEU A 272 -17.15 -14.01 3.11
N GLU A 273 -18.45 -13.87 3.38
CA GLU A 273 -19.40 -14.99 3.35
C GLU A 273 -19.42 -15.65 1.97
N PHE A 274 -19.62 -14.87 0.91
CA PHE A 274 -19.57 -15.39 -0.45
C PHE A 274 -18.19 -16.01 -0.78
N GLU A 275 -17.11 -15.36 -0.37
CA GLU A 275 -15.76 -15.87 -0.59
C GLU A 275 -15.58 -17.27 0.02
N ASN A 276 -16.04 -17.47 1.25
CA ASN A 276 -15.98 -18.77 1.93
C ASN A 276 -16.88 -19.83 1.26
N ASP A 277 -18.12 -19.46 0.93
CA ASP A 277 -19.05 -20.36 0.24
C ASP A 277 -18.49 -20.78 -1.13
N PHE A 278 -17.93 -19.84 -1.89
CA PHE A 278 -17.33 -20.10 -3.20
C PHE A 278 -16.08 -20.99 -3.09
N ARG A 279 -15.21 -20.78 -2.12
CA ARG A 279 -14.03 -21.62 -1.86
C ARG A 279 -14.44 -23.07 -1.54
N ASN A 280 -15.45 -23.23 -0.68
CA ASN A 280 -15.99 -24.55 -0.33
C ASN A 280 -16.60 -25.22 -1.56
N TYR A 281 -17.38 -24.49 -2.36
CA TYR A 281 -17.97 -24.96 -3.60
C TYR A 281 -16.90 -25.43 -4.60
N VAL A 282 -15.88 -24.61 -4.82
CA VAL A 282 -14.77 -24.92 -5.74
C VAL A 282 -14.02 -26.17 -5.27
N SER A 283 -13.68 -26.25 -3.99
CA SER A 283 -12.94 -27.38 -3.44
C SER A 283 -13.73 -28.70 -3.50
N GLU A 284 -15.06 -28.67 -3.29
CA GLU A 284 -15.90 -29.89 -3.27
C GLU A 284 -16.32 -30.32 -4.68
N PHE A 285 -16.61 -29.38 -5.60
CA PHE A 285 -17.26 -29.68 -6.88
C PHE A 285 -16.45 -29.37 -8.13
N ILE A 286 -15.36 -28.59 -8.02
CA ILE A 286 -14.54 -28.21 -9.18
C ILE A 286 -13.12 -28.74 -9.05
N SER A 287 -12.33 -28.23 -8.11
CA SER A 287 -10.95 -28.64 -7.85
C SER A 287 -10.39 -28.05 -6.57
N GLN A 288 -9.42 -28.75 -5.97
CA GLN A 288 -8.61 -28.25 -4.85
C GLN A 288 -7.36 -27.48 -5.30
N ASP A 289 -7.09 -27.43 -6.61
CA ASP A 289 -5.88 -26.84 -7.17
C ASP A 289 -5.93 -25.30 -7.29
N PHE A 290 -7.12 -24.69 -7.13
CA PHE A 290 -7.32 -23.27 -7.21
C PHE A 290 -7.43 -22.64 -5.83
N TYR A 291 -6.85 -21.46 -5.67
CA TYR A 291 -6.93 -20.70 -4.42
C TYR A 291 -7.49 -19.30 -4.67
N TYR A 292 -8.79 -19.13 -4.41
CA TYR A 292 -9.52 -17.86 -4.57
C TYR A 292 -9.58 -17.11 -3.24
N PHE A 293 -9.23 -15.82 -3.23
CA PHE A 293 -9.25 -14.99 -2.01
C PHE A 293 -9.27 -13.51 -2.34
N SER A 294 -9.73 -12.70 -1.38
CA SER A 294 -9.70 -11.23 -1.46
C SER A 294 -8.44 -10.72 -0.78
N PHE A 295 -7.48 -10.24 -1.60
CA PHE A 295 -6.16 -9.81 -1.14
C PHE A 295 -6.23 -8.60 -0.20
N LEU A 296 -7.13 -7.62 -0.45
CA LEU A 296 -7.27 -6.42 0.38
C LEU A 296 -8.21 -6.60 1.58
N ARG A 297 -8.73 -7.80 1.83
CA ARG A 297 -9.66 -8.06 2.95
C ARG A 297 -9.16 -7.62 4.32
N PRO A 298 -7.86 -7.72 4.67
CA PRO A 298 -7.36 -7.19 5.93
C PRO A 298 -7.42 -5.67 6.06
N LEU A 299 -7.63 -4.93 4.98
CA LEU A 299 -7.53 -3.47 4.93
C LEU A 299 -8.89 -2.81 4.90
N SER A 300 -9.00 -1.67 5.60
CA SER A 300 -10.10 -0.73 5.43
C SER A 300 -9.96 0.07 4.12
N GLU A 301 -11.06 0.66 3.66
CA GLU A 301 -11.07 1.61 2.53
C GLU A 301 -10.13 2.81 2.76
N LEU A 302 -10.06 3.30 4.00
CA LEU A 302 -9.18 4.40 4.38
C LEU A 302 -7.70 4.02 4.30
N HIS A 303 -7.36 2.78 4.70
CA HIS A 303 -6.01 2.26 4.57
C HIS A 303 -5.61 2.08 3.09
N ILE A 304 -6.51 1.51 2.28
CA ILE A 304 -6.31 1.35 0.83
C ILE A 304 -6.13 2.72 0.15
N ALA A 305 -6.92 3.74 0.53
CA ALA A 305 -6.78 5.09 0.00
C ALA A 305 -5.41 5.72 0.34
N LYS A 306 -4.91 5.49 1.57
CA LYS A 306 -3.56 5.90 1.99
C LYS A 306 -2.46 5.23 1.16
N LEU A 307 -2.60 3.94 0.87
CA LEU A 307 -1.65 3.22 0.02
C LEU A 307 -1.71 3.75 -1.42
N PHE A 308 -2.92 3.84 -1.98
CA PHE A 308 -3.16 4.33 -3.33
C PHE A 308 -2.60 5.73 -3.57
N SER A 309 -2.74 6.65 -2.60
CA SER A 309 -2.25 8.03 -2.73
C SER A 309 -0.74 8.13 -2.98
N LYS A 310 0.02 7.08 -2.68
CA LYS A 310 1.47 7.01 -2.87
C LYS A 310 1.88 6.35 -4.20
N LEU A 311 0.93 5.80 -4.94
CA LEU A 311 1.14 5.16 -6.24
C LEU A 311 0.97 6.17 -7.39
N ASN A 312 1.30 5.77 -8.62
CA ASN A 312 1.29 6.65 -9.79
C ASN A 312 0.07 6.44 -10.72
N TYR A 313 -1.08 6.07 -10.16
CA TYR A 313 -2.29 5.76 -10.94
C TYR A 313 -3.36 6.84 -10.89
N GLN A 314 -3.10 7.97 -10.21
CA GLN A 314 -4.09 9.02 -9.95
C GLN A 314 -4.69 9.61 -11.24
N SER A 315 -3.89 9.73 -12.30
CA SER A 315 -4.34 10.28 -13.59
C SER A 315 -5.24 9.34 -14.39
N VAL A 316 -5.13 8.02 -14.18
CA VAL A 316 -5.78 7.01 -15.04
C VAL A 316 -6.90 6.24 -14.34
N PHE A 317 -6.85 6.06 -13.01
CA PHE A 317 -7.86 5.25 -12.33
C PHE A 317 -9.27 5.86 -12.45
N LYS A 318 -10.26 5.03 -12.72
CA LYS A 318 -11.67 5.41 -12.77
C LYS A 318 -12.51 4.26 -12.21
N SER A 319 -13.38 4.56 -11.25
CA SER A 319 -14.34 3.59 -10.72
C SER A 319 -15.81 4.07 -10.81
N CYS A 320 -16.02 5.17 -11.48
CA CYS A 320 -17.35 5.75 -11.71
C CYS A 320 -18.16 4.92 -12.74
N ASN A 321 -19.27 4.32 -12.31
CA ASN A 321 -20.11 3.51 -13.20
C ASN A 321 -20.72 4.35 -14.35
N SER A 322 -21.22 5.55 -14.04
CA SER A 322 -21.84 6.45 -15.01
C SER A 322 -20.87 6.99 -16.06
N GLY A 323 -19.64 7.29 -15.65
CA GLY A 323 -18.59 7.82 -16.54
C GLY A 323 -17.72 6.76 -17.22
N SER A 324 -17.86 5.48 -16.86
CA SER A 324 -16.94 4.41 -17.25
C SER A 324 -16.84 4.18 -18.78
N LYS A 325 -17.97 4.36 -19.51
CA LYS A 325 -17.99 4.23 -20.98
C LYS A 325 -17.18 5.32 -21.68
N GLN A 326 -17.08 6.50 -21.07
CA GLN A 326 -16.37 7.68 -21.60
C GLN A 326 -14.99 7.84 -20.96
N ASN A 327 -14.58 6.92 -20.09
CA ASN A 327 -13.31 6.95 -19.34
C ASN A 327 -13.12 8.23 -18.51
N ILE A 328 -14.21 8.72 -17.85
CA ILE A 328 -14.20 9.94 -17.03
C ILE A 328 -14.79 9.69 -15.64
N TRP A 329 -14.46 10.56 -14.70
CA TRP A 329 -15.24 10.75 -13.48
C TRP A 329 -16.44 11.64 -13.80
N CYS A 330 -17.68 11.17 -13.59
CA CYS A 330 -18.88 11.98 -13.91
C CYS A 330 -19.04 13.19 -12.96
N GLY A 331 -18.44 13.14 -11.76
CA GLY A 331 -18.51 14.17 -10.74
C GLY A 331 -19.90 14.42 -10.14
N LYS A 332 -20.88 13.55 -10.40
CA LYS A 332 -22.29 13.73 -9.99
C LYS A 332 -22.88 12.53 -9.24
N CYS A 333 -22.19 11.41 -9.18
CA CYS A 333 -22.69 10.18 -8.54
C CYS A 333 -22.07 9.98 -7.14
N PRO A 334 -22.71 9.18 -6.28
CA PRO A 334 -22.22 8.93 -4.93
C PRO A 334 -20.85 8.29 -4.91
N LYS A 335 -20.49 7.49 -5.93
CA LYS A 335 -19.17 6.86 -6.02
C LYS A 335 -18.05 7.86 -6.31
N CYS A 336 -18.30 8.90 -7.13
CA CYS A 336 -17.36 10.00 -7.31
C CYS A 336 -17.15 10.75 -5.99
N LEU A 337 -18.22 11.08 -5.28
CA LEU A 337 -18.13 11.77 -3.99
C LEU A 337 -17.41 10.92 -2.95
N PHE A 338 -17.73 9.63 -2.84
CA PHE A 338 -17.04 8.72 -1.93
C PHE A 338 -15.54 8.64 -2.22
N ALA A 339 -15.14 8.44 -3.48
CA ALA A 339 -13.72 8.38 -3.86
C ALA A 339 -13.00 9.71 -3.55
N PHE A 340 -13.64 10.85 -3.75
CA PHE A 340 -13.12 12.16 -3.37
C PHE A 340 -12.92 12.26 -1.85
N ILE A 341 -13.94 11.89 -1.06
CA ILE A 341 -13.89 11.92 0.41
C ILE A 341 -12.75 11.05 0.94
N ILE A 342 -12.66 9.78 0.50
CA ILE A 342 -11.71 8.83 1.07
C ILE A 342 -10.25 9.16 0.71
N LEU A 343 -10.01 9.87 -0.40
CA LEU A 343 -8.69 10.33 -0.83
C LEU A 343 -8.30 11.69 -0.23
N SER A 344 -9.25 12.50 0.19
CA SER A 344 -9.02 13.87 0.66
C SER A 344 -8.09 13.99 1.88
N PRO A 345 -7.94 13.01 2.79
CA PRO A 345 -6.93 13.07 3.85
C PRO A 345 -5.49 12.96 3.35
N PHE A 346 -5.27 12.42 2.15
CA PHE A 346 -3.97 11.99 1.65
C PHE A 346 -3.48 12.77 0.43
N LEU A 347 -4.39 13.34 -0.38
CA LEU A 347 -4.09 14.15 -1.56
C LEU A 347 -4.43 15.62 -1.31
N SER A 348 -3.73 16.55 -1.97
CA SER A 348 -4.05 17.97 -1.91
C SER A 348 -5.36 18.29 -2.66
N LYS A 349 -5.89 19.48 -2.43
CA LYS A 349 -7.10 19.96 -3.13
C LYS A 349 -6.88 20.06 -4.64
N GLU A 350 -5.70 20.51 -5.03
CA GLU A 350 -5.28 20.65 -6.43
C GLU A 350 -5.22 19.28 -7.11
N GLU A 351 -4.57 18.28 -6.49
CA GLU A 351 -4.51 16.91 -7.01
C GLU A 351 -5.91 16.30 -7.17
N LEU A 352 -6.79 16.52 -6.19
CA LEU A 352 -8.17 16.02 -6.28
C LEU A 352 -8.97 16.73 -7.38
N ILE A 353 -8.80 18.04 -7.57
CA ILE A 353 -9.44 18.77 -8.67
C ILE A 353 -8.91 18.29 -10.02
N GLU A 354 -7.63 17.98 -10.15
CA GLU A 354 -7.05 17.39 -11.36
C GLU A 354 -7.68 16.04 -11.68
N ILE A 355 -7.87 15.17 -10.67
CA ILE A 355 -8.48 13.84 -10.83
C ILE A 355 -9.96 13.94 -11.21
N PHE A 356 -10.75 14.76 -10.49
CA PHE A 356 -12.21 14.78 -10.60
C PHE A 356 -12.75 15.94 -11.45
N SER A 357 -11.85 16.79 -11.99
CA SER A 357 -12.13 17.98 -12.81
C SER A 357 -12.89 19.10 -12.08
N LYS A 358 -13.18 18.95 -10.80
CA LYS A 358 -13.80 19.97 -9.93
C LYS A 358 -13.65 19.62 -8.45
N ASN A 359 -13.86 20.60 -7.59
CA ASN A 359 -13.96 20.37 -6.15
C ASN A 359 -15.35 19.86 -5.78
N LEU A 360 -15.46 18.56 -5.46
CA LEU A 360 -16.76 17.96 -5.13
C LEU A 360 -17.30 18.40 -3.77
N PHE A 361 -16.48 18.94 -2.87
CA PHE A 361 -16.98 19.49 -1.59
C PHE A 361 -17.71 20.83 -1.74
N GLU A 362 -17.60 21.51 -2.87
CA GLU A 362 -18.33 22.73 -3.18
C GLU A 362 -19.66 22.47 -3.94
N ASP A 363 -19.89 21.25 -4.41
CA ASP A 363 -21.05 20.91 -5.21
C ASP A 363 -22.28 20.64 -4.34
N LYS A 364 -23.24 21.56 -4.38
CA LYS A 364 -24.48 21.48 -3.59
C LYS A 364 -25.41 20.35 -4.03
N ASP A 365 -25.35 19.94 -5.29
CA ASP A 365 -26.18 18.85 -5.81
C ASP A 365 -25.78 17.49 -5.23
N LEU A 366 -24.61 17.40 -4.60
CA LEU A 366 -24.12 16.21 -3.92
C LEU A 366 -24.50 16.12 -2.43
N GLU A 367 -25.21 17.11 -1.87
CA GLU A 367 -25.55 17.17 -0.44
C GLU A 367 -26.31 15.91 0.01
N GLU A 368 -27.32 15.47 -0.73
CA GLU A 368 -28.10 14.28 -0.34
C GLU A 368 -27.23 13.02 -0.28
N TYR A 369 -26.37 12.80 -1.27
CA TYR A 369 -25.41 11.68 -1.24
C TYR A 369 -24.40 11.82 -0.12
N PHE A 370 -23.97 13.03 0.18
CA PHE A 370 -23.06 13.29 1.31
C PHE A 370 -23.69 12.91 2.65
N LEU A 371 -24.96 13.28 2.86
CA LEU A 371 -25.71 12.93 4.06
C LEU A 371 -25.94 11.41 4.17
N GLN A 372 -26.23 10.73 3.05
CA GLN A 372 -26.33 9.26 2.99
C GLN A 372 -24.99 8.61 3.38
N LEU A 373 -23.88 9.05 2.81
CA LEU A 373 -22.54 8.55 3.11
C LEU A 373 -22.12 8.82 4.56
N CYS A 374 -22.53 9.95 5.14
CA CYS A 374 -22.30 10.26 6.55
C CYS A 374 -23.26 9.52 7.52
N GLY A 375 -24.23 8.75 7.01
CA GLY A 375 -25.19 7.99 7.83
C GLY A 375 -26.31 8.83 8.45
N GLU A 376 -26.59 10.01 7.88
CA GLU A 376 -27.68 10.90 8.28
C GLU A 376 -29.00 10.57 7.56
N ARG A 377 -29.02 9.46 6.81
CA ARG A 377 -30.18 8.90 6.11
C ARG A 377 -30.37 7.42 6.45
N GLN A 378 -31.57 6.89 6.14
CA GLN A 378 -31.92 5.48 6.40
C GLN A 378 -31.18 4.49 5.49
N THR A 379 -30.80 4.91 4.28
CA THR A 379 -30.13 4.07 3.30
C THR A 379 -28.80 4.70 2.88
N LYS A 380 -27.79 3.85 2.69
CA LYS A 380 -26.56 4.19 1.95
C LYS A 380 -26.89 4.18 0.44
N PRO A 381 -26.10 4.86 -0.40
CA PRO A 381 -26.21 4.69 -1.84
C PRO A 381 -26.01 3.23 -2.26
N PHE A 382 -26.79 2.74 -3.23
CA PHE A 382 -26.60 1.43 -3.84
C PHE A 382 -25.42 1.45 -4.82
N GLU A 383 -24.23 1.70 -4.27
CA GLU A 383 -22.93 1.75 -4.96
C GLU A 383 -21.87 1.11 -4.08
N CYS A 384 -20.76 0.68 -4.70
CA CYS A 384 -19.61 0.21 -3.94
C CYS A 384 -18.92 1.39 -3.23
N VAL A 385 -19.32 1.67 -2.01
CA VAL A 385 -18.81 2.71 -1.11
C VAL A 385 -18.47 2.09 0.25
N GLY A 386 -17.51 2.65 0.95
CA GLY A 386 -17.07 2.16 2.24
C GLY A 386 -18.10 2.29 3.36
N THR A 387 -17.70 2.05 4.59
CA THR A 387 -18.57 2.18 5.75
C THR A 387 -18.81 3.64 6.12
N ILE A 388 -19.90 3.91 6.82
CA ILE A 388 -20.22 5.24 7.38
C ILE A 388 -19.08 5.70 8.30
N SER A 389 -18.52 4.79 9.08
CA SER A 389 -17.42 5.08 10.00
C SER A 389 -16.15 5.51 9.30
N GLU A 390 -15.78 4.89 8.17
CA GLU A 390 -14.63 5.26 7.34
C GLU A 390 -14.81 6.63 6.67
N VAL A 391 -16.01 6.92 6.16
CA VAL A 391 -16.34 8.24 5.59
C VAL A 391 -16.16 9.33 6.64
N ARG A 392 -16.72 9.15 7.85
CA ARG A 392 -16.59 10.10 8.95
C ARG A 392 -15.14 10.23 9.43
N ALA A 393 -14.38 9.13 9.47
CA ALA A 393 -12.96 9.14 9.80
C ALA A 393 -12.14 9.94 8.77
N ALA A 394 -12.39 9.73 7.47
CA ALA A 394 -11.73 10.49 6.40
C ALA A 394 -11.97 11.99 6.54
N LEU A 395 -13.23 12.42 6.71
CA LEU A 395 -13.59 13.82 6.90
C LEU A 395 -12.97 14.42 8.16
N SER A 396 -12.93 13.66 9.27
CA SER A 396 -12.27 14.07 10.52
C SER A 396 -10.76 14.25 10.35
N LEU A 397 -10.09 13.34 9.63
CA LEU A 397 -8.66 13.45 9.31
C LEU A 397 -8.36 14.69 8.47
N CYS A 398 -9.21 15.04 7.50
CA CYS A 398 -9.07 16.28 6.72
C CYS A 398 -9.07 17.52 7.61
N LEU A 399 -9.97 17.59 8.60
CA LEU A 399 -10.06 18.73 9.53
C LEU A 399 -8.85 18.79 10.49
N ARG A 400 -8.40 17.63 11.01
CA ARG A 400 -7.28 17.56 11.99
C ARG A 400 -5.92 17.85 11.37
N ASN A 401 -5.66 17.38 10.16
CA ASN A 401 -4.37 17.52 9.50
C ASN A 401 -4.05 18.96 9.13
N LYS A 402 -4.86 19.94 9.62
CA LYS A 402 -4.74 21.37 9.30
C LYS A 402 -4.64 21.62 7.78
N ARG A 403 -5.19 20.71 6.99
CA ARG A 403 -5.41 20.97 5.57
C ARG A 403 -6.54 21.99 5.48
N LYS A 404 -6.20 23.26 5.72
CA LYS A 404 -7.11 24.41 5.68
C LYS A 404 -7.84 24.56 4.34
N ASP A 405 -7.38 23.81 3.33
CA ASP A 405 -7.86 23.89 1.96
C ASP A 405 -9.34 23.49 1.81
N PHE A 406 -9.85 22.60 2.68
CA PHE A 406 -11.24 22.13 2.63
C PHE A 406 -12.16 22.68 3.74
N GLU A 407 -11.61 23.30 4.80
CA GLU A 407 -12.37 23.69 6.00
C GLU A 407 -13.58 24.59 5.70
N ASN A 408 -13.45 25.43 4.66
CA ASN A 408 -14.47 26.40 4.25
C ASN A 408 -15.41 25.90 3.15
N ASP A 409 -15.18 24.70 2.60
CA ASP A 409 -15.98 24.15 1.53
C ASP A 409 -17.39 23.78 2.00
N TYR A 410 -18.38 23.81 1.10
CA TYR A 410 -19.78 23.69 1.43
C TYR A 410 -20.13 22.41 2.21
N LEU A 411 -19.78 21.23 1.69
CA LEU A 411 -20.06 19.94 2.35
C LEU A 411 -19.26 19.76 3.63
N MET A 412 -18.06 20.30 3.72
CA MET A 412 -17.27 20.27 4.95
C MET A 412 -17.87 21.10 6.08
N LYS A 413 -18.52 22.25 5.76
CA LYS A 413 -19.30 23.01 6.74
C LYS A 413 -20.51 22.22 7.25
N ILE A 414 -21.15 21.43 6.39
CA ILE A 414 -22.23 20.51 6.80
C ILE A 414 -21.68 19.48 7.78
N PHE A 415 -20.56 18.83 7.44
CA PHE A 415 -19.93 17.85 8.32
C PHE A 415 -19.55 18.43 9.69
N GLN A 416 -19.00 19.63 9.74
CA GLN A 416 -18.66 20.31 11.00
C GLN A 416 -19.91 20.55 11.88
N ARG A 417 -21.07 20.88 11.29
CA ARG A 417 -22.34 21.02 12.03
C ARG A 417 -22.81 19.66 12.58
N ILE A 418 -22.78 18.60 11.75
CA ILE A 418 -23.13 17.24 12.15
C ILE A 418 -22.23 16.76 13.30
N SER A 419 -20.91 16.98 13.19
CA SER A 419 -19.93 16.57 14.19
C SER A 419 -20.14 17.25 15.55
N LYS A 420 -20.48 18.55 15.57
CA LYS A 420 -20.78 19.29 16.83
C LYS A 420 -22.04 18.76 17.53
N ILE A 421 -23.04 18.31 16.76
CA ILE A 421 -24.26 17.71 17.32
C ILE A 421 -23.94 16.32 17.91
N ASN A 422 -23.03 15.58 17.27
CA ASN A 422 -22.66 14.22 17.62
C ASN A 422 -21.45 14.13 18.59
N GLU A 423 -20.90 15.22 19.10
CA GLU A 423 -19.83 15.21 20.13
C GLU A 423 -20.23 14.46 21.43
N ARG A 424 -21.51 14.13 21.59
CA ARG A 424 -22.04 13.24 22.65
C ARG A 424 -21.80 11.73 22.34
N VAL A 425 -21.45 11.37 21.11
CA VAL A 425 -21.14 9.99 20.68
C VAL A 425 -19.64 9.91 20.41
N GLY A 426 -18.90 9.40 21.33
CA GLY A 426 -17.44 9.21 21.43
C GLY A 426 -16.55 9.60 20.24
N LYS A 427 -15.37 10.13 20.51
CA LYS A 427 -14.36 10.45 19.49
C LYS A 427 -14.04 9.19 18.66
N ILE A 428 -14.17 9.28 17.34
CA ILE A 428 -13.71 8.22 16.44
C ILE A 428 -12.19 8.08 16.59
N ASN A 429 -11.75 6.89 16.98
CA ASN A 429 -10.34 6.54 16.97
C ASN A 429 -9.93 6.12 15.55
N GLU A 430 -9.39 7.05 14.77
CA GLU A 430 -9.05 6.77 13.37
C GLU A 430 -7.90 5.77 13.22
N SER A 431 -7.09 5.54 14.27
CA SER A 431 -5.98 4.57 14.20
C SER A 431 -6.48 3.15 13.92
N VAL A 432 -7.68 2.80 14.38
CA VAL A 432 -8.31 1.49 14.13
C VAL A 432 -8.43 1.18 12.65
N PHE A 433 -8.64 2.19 11.78
CA PHE A 433 -8.75 1.98 10.34
C PHE A 433 -7.41 1.68 9.64
N PHE A 434 -6.30 1.73 10.35
CA PHE A 434 -4.97 1.37 9.83
C PHE A 434 -4.44 0.07 10.44
N GLU A 435 -5.23 -0.59 11.29
CA GLU A 435 -4.95 -1.92 11.80
C GLU A 435 -5.40 -2.98 10.79
N LEU A 436 -4.76 -4.15 10.80
CA LEU A 436 -5.14 -5.25 9.92
C LEU A 436 -6.26 -6.07 10.55
N SER A 437 -7.30 -6.36 9.80
CA SER A 437 -8.34 -7.31 10.20
C SER A 437 -7.79 -8.74 10.14
N ASN A 438 -8.14 -9.56 11.14
CA ASN A 438 -7.79 -10.99 11.16
C ASN A 438 -8.82 -11.86 10.41
N ASN A 439 -9.88 -11.25 9.89
CA ASN A 439 -10.99 -11.97 9.24
C ASN A 439 -10.80 -12.03 7.72
N HIS A 440 -9.95 -12.93 7.24
CA HIS A 440 -9.56 -13.04 5.84
C HIS A 440 -9.11 -14.45 5.46
N ASN A 441 -9.02 -14.75 4.17
CA ASN A 441 -8.51 -16.01 3.60
C ASN A 441 -7.15 -15.83 2.88
N LEU A 442 -6.32 -14.88 3.29
CA LEU A 442 -4.99 -14.72 2.69
C LEU A 442 -4.11 -15.95 2.94
N PRO A 443 -3.32 -16.39 1.94
CA PRO A 443 -2.22 -17.31 2.18
C PRO A 443 -1.24 -16.76 3.21
N GLU A 444 -0.72 -17.58 4.12
CA GLU A 444 0.23 -17.16 5.17
C GLU A 444 1.42 -16.38 4.59
N ARG A 445 1.94 -16.84 3.46
CA ARG A 445 3.06 -16.20 2.75
C ARG A 445 2.76 -14.78 2.26
N ASP A 446 1.49 -14.38 2.15
CA ASP A 446 1.08 -13.05 1.69
C ASP A 446 0.71 -12.12 2.84
N LEU A 447 0.54 -12.63 4.07
CA LEU A 447 0.34 -11.81 5.27
C LEU A 447 1.53 -10.90 5.56
N GLU A 448 2.75 -11.36 5.28
CA GLU A 448 3.96 -10.56 5.43
C GLU A 448 3.98 -9.31 4.55
N ILE A 449 3.24 -9.32 3.42
CA ILE A 449 3.14 -8.15 2.54
C ILE A 449 2.52 -6.98 3.28
N PHE A 450 1.52 -7.22 4.14
CA PHE A 450 0.83 -6.17 4.89
C PHE A 450 1.62 -5.72 6.13
N SER A 451 2.34 -6.60 6.80
CA SER A 451 3.30 -6.21 7.83
C SER A 451 4.47 -5.40 7.23
N ASN A 452 4.76 -5.59 5.95
CA ASN A 452 5.78 -4.89 5.17
C ASN A 452 5.22 -3.80 4.23
N THR A 453 3.96 -3.38 4.33
CA THR A 453 3.36 -2.36 3.42
C THR A 453 4.13 -1.04 3.45
N HIS A 454 4.69 -0.67 4.61
CA HIS A 454 5.58 0.47 4.74
C HIS A 454 6.84 0.30 3.86
N LEU A 455 7.46 -0.88 3.88
CA LEU A 455 8.62 -1.21 3.06
C LEU A 455 8.27 -1.25 1.56
N ALA A 456 7.15 -1.85 1.17
CA ALA A 456 6.71 -1.90 -0.23
C ALA A 456 6.48 -0.49 -0.80
N THR A 457 5.82 0.39 -0.04
CA THR A 457 5.64 1.81 -0.43
C THR A 457 6.99 2.54 -0.58
N LYS A 458 7.93 2.29 0.34
CA LYS A 458 9.27 2.89 0.29
C LYS A 458 10.09 2.33 -0.86
N ARG A 459 9.98 1.03 -1.19
CA ARG A 459 10.60 0.41 -2.37
C ARG A 459 10.08 1.01 -3.67
N ALA A 460 8.77 1.22 -3.81
CA ALA A 460 8.19 1.89 -4.96
C ALA A 460 8.73 3.31 -5.13
N ALA A 461 8.86 4.07 -4.04
CA ALA A 461 9.49 5.39 -4.06
C ALA A 461 10.96 5.35 -4.48
N LEU A 462 11.73 4.34 -4.01
CA LEU A 462 13.12 4.10 -4.44
C LEU A 462 13.23 3.79 -5.93
N ILE A 463 12.37 2.90 -6.44
CA ILE A 463 12.34 2.54 -7.85
C ILE A 463 12.06 3.79 -8.69
N LYS A 464 11.09 4.61 -8.30
CA LYS A 464 10.75 5.87 -8.97
C LYS A 464 11.94 6.84 -9.00
N LEU A 465 12.65 6.96 -7.87
CA LEU A 465 13.81 7.83 -7.73
C LEU A 465 14.98 7.38 -8.63
N LEU A 466 15.25 6.08 -8.69
CA LEU A 466 16.50 5.55 -9.24
C LEU A 466 16.35 5.00 -10.68
N LYS A 467 15.15 4.59 -11.10
CA LYS A 467 14.90 4.00 -12.43
C LYS A 467 15.27 4.92 -13.60
N PRO A 468 15.04 6.25 -13.57
CA PRO A 468 15.36 7.14 -14.71
C PRO A 468 16.86 7.30 -14.98
N HIS A 469 17.72 7.04 -13.99
CA HIS A 469 19.14 7.37 -14.03
C HIS A 469 20.02 6.24 -14.57
N LYS A 470 21.10 6.59 -15.30
CA LYS A 470 22.27 5.73 -15.46
C LYS A 470 23.11 5.86 -14.18
N ILE A 471 23.24 4.77 -13.44
CA ILE A 471 23.79 4.78 -12.06
C ILE A 471 25.22 4.28 -12.04
N ALA A 472 26.10 5.03 -11.38
CA ALA A 472 27.42 4.54 -10.95
C ALA A 472 27.54 4.55 -9.43
N ILE A 473 28.12 3.48 -8.86
CA ILE A 473 28.52 3.40 -7.46
C ILE A 473 30.03 3.72 -7.40
N LEU A 474 30.38 4.77 -6.64
CA LEU A 474 31.76 5.20 -6.47
C LEU A 474 32.29 4.67 -5.14
N GLY A 475 33.12 3.63 -5.23
CA GLY A 475 33.66 2.88 -4.10
C GLY A 475 32.82 1.63 -3.75
N TYR A 476 33.50 0.48 -3.61
CA TYR A 476 32.84 -0.81 -3.38
C TYR A 476 33.15 -1.44 -2.02
N GLY A 477 33.33 -0.59 -0.99
CA GLY A 477 33.38 -1.00 0.41
C GLY A 477 32.00 -1.44 0.94
N ARG A 478 31.84 -1.56 2.28
CA ARG A 478 30.58 -2.04 2.91
C ARG A 478 29.31 -1.34 2.40
N GLU A 479 29.30 0.00 2.36
CA GLU A 479 28.14 0.75 1.87
C GLU A 479 27.91 0.60 0.37
N GLY A 480 29.00 0.48 -0.44
CA GLY A 480 28.88 0.23 -1.88
C GLY A 480 28.26 -1.13 -2.18
N GLN A 481 28.70 -2.17 -1.48
CA GLN A 481 28.13 -3.52 -1.59
C GLN A 481 26.68 -3.58 -1.15
N SER A 482 26.34 -2.97 0.00
CA SER A 482 24.97 -2.84 0.50
C SER A 482 24.07 -2.13 -0.52
N THR A 483 24.53 -1.02 -1.09
CA THR A 483 23.81 -0.26 -2.12
C THR A 483 23.62 -1.10 -3.39
N HIS A 484 24.67 -1.76 -3.88
CA HIS A 484 24.58 -2.60 -5.07
C HIS A 484 23.60 -3.76 -4.90
N LYS A 485 23.64 -4.44 -3.74
CA LYS A 485 22.69 -5.51 -3.41
C LYS A 485 21.23 -5.02 -3.51
N LEU A 486 20.93 -3.89 -2.87
CA LEU A 486 19.59 -3.31 -2.93
C LEU A 486 19.18 -2.93 -4.36
N LEU A 487 20.07 -2.28 -5.13
CA LEU A 487 19.80 -1.89 -6.50
C LEU A 487 19.51 -3.10 -7.41
N LYS A 488 20.26 -4.20 -7.25
CA LYS A 488 19.99 -5.44 -7.99
C LYS A 488 18.66 -6.08 -7.60
N GLU A 489 18.26 -5.96 -6.34
CA GLU A 489 16.97 -6.47 -5.87
C GLU A 489 15.78 -5.67 -6.44
N ILE A 490 15.85 -4.33 -6.43
CA ILE A 490 14.73 -3.48 -6.83
C ILE A 490 14.73 -3.13 -8.34
N LEU A 491 15.86 -3.25 -9.02
CA LEU A 491 16.06 -2.95 -10.44
C LEU A 491 16.87 -4.07 -11.12
N PRO A 492 16.38 -5.31 -11.16
CA PRO A 492 17.17 -6.50 -11.54
C PRO A 492 17.75 -6.44 -12.96
N ASN A 493 17.08 -5.77 -13.89
CA ASN A 493 17.49 -5.64 -15.28
C ASN A 493 18.30 -4.36 -15.58
N LYS A 494 18.62 -3.57 -14.53
CA LYS A 494 19.36 -2.34 -14.71
C LYS A 494 20.87 -2.60 -14.65
N GLU A 495 21.58 -2.07 -15.62
CA GLU A 495 23.02 -2.00 -15.58
C GLU A 495 23.48 -0.96 -14.55
N ILE A 496 24.37 -1.34 -13.64
CA ILE A 496 24.91 -0.48 -12.59
C ILE A 496 26.43 -0.55 -12.72
N LEU A 497 27.02 0.61 -12.98
CA LEU A 497 28.47 0.71 -13.08
C LEU A 497 29.10 0.78 -11.68
N ILE A 498 30.13 -0.01 -11.43
CA ILE A 498 30.90 0.02 -10.19
C ILE A 498 32.28 0.58 -10.50
N ALA A 499 32.63 1.70 -9.89
CA ALA A 499 33.92 2.35 -10.04
C ALA A 499 34.71 2.30 -8.71
N ASP A 500 35.85 1.62 -8.71
CA ASP A 500 36.74 1.52 -7.55
C ASP A 500 38.18 1.16 -8.02
N ASP A 501 39.17 1.82 -7.48
CA ASP A 501 40.57 1.58 -7.87
C ASP A 501 41.18 0.29 -7.27
N ASN A 502 40.53 -0.26 -6.21
CA ASN A 502 41.08 -1.36 -5.41
C ASN A 502 40.17 -2.58 -5.32
N SER A 503 39.00 -2.57 -5.99
CA SER A 503 38.06 -3.70 -5.92
C SER A 503 38.11 -4.58 -7.16
N GLU A 504 38.27 -5.90 -6.97
CA GLU A 504 38.15 -6.90 -8.03
C GLU A 504 36.75 -6.98 -8.68
N PHE A 505 35.74 -6.39 -8.03
CA PHE A 505 34.35 -6.32 -8.52
C PHE A 505 34.07 -5.04 -9.29
N ALA A 506 35.04 -4.14 -9.45
CA ALA A 506 34.84 -2.90 -10.18
C ALA A 506 34.79 -3.14 -11.69
N ASN A 507 33.90 -2.40 -12.36
CA ASN A 507 33.83 -2.40 -13.82
C ASN A 507 34.89 -1.45 -14.43
N CYS A 508 35.28 -0.41 -13.67
CA CYS A 508 36.22 0.62 -14.11
C CYS A 508 36.88 1.32 -12.90
N GLY A 509 37.93 2.12 -13.15
CA GLY A 509 38.55 3.00 -12.17
C GLY A 509 37.75 4.28 -11.91
N LEU A 510 38.09 4.99 -10.83
CA LEU A 510 37.37 6.21 -10.41
C LEU A 510 37.53 7.42 -11.37
N GLN A 511 38.46 7.35 -12.33
CA GLN A 511 38.68 8.40 -13.34
C GLN A 511 38.35 7.96 -14.76
N ASP A 512 37.68 6.83 -14.91
CA ASP A 512 37.36 6.25 -16.23
C ASP A 512 36.34 7.10 -16.99
N GLU A 513 36.50 7.16 -18.32
CA GLU A 513 35.63 7.88 -19.24
C GLU A 513 34.18 7.32 -19.23
N MET A 514 33.99 6.03 -18.93
CA MET A 514 32.66 5.40 -18.82
C MET A 514 31.76 6.10 -17.79
N LEU A 515 32.34 6.76 -16.80
CA LEU A 515 31.58 7.51 -15.79
C LEU A 515 30.87 8.75 -16.38
N LYS A 516 31.36 9.34 -17.46
CA LYS A 516 30.77 10.56 -18.05
C LYS A 516 29.32 10.37 -18.52
N ASP A 517 28.97 9.15 -18.89
CA ASP A 517 27.61 8.81 -19.35
C ASP A 517 26.60 8.62 -18.21
N CYS A 518 27.06 8.57 -16.97
CA CYS A 518 26.20 8.40 -15.82
C CYS A 518 25.47 9.69 -15.44
N THR A 519 24.23 9.55 -15.02
CA THR A 519 23.37 10.68 -14.61
C THR A 519 23.14 10.74 -13.11
N LEU A 520 23.61 9.71 -12.35
CA LEU A 520 23.57 9.67 -10.90
C LEU A 520 24.79 8.88 -10.38
N TYR A 521 25.51 9.48 -9.44
CA TYR A 521 26.66 8.89 -8.79
C TYR A 521 26.38 8.66 -7.32
N ILE A 522 26.41 7.38 -6.88
CA ILE A 522 26.22 7.02 -5.46
C ILE A 522 27.60 6.89 -4.84
N LYS A 523 28.05 7.95 -4.17
CA LYS A 523 29.40 8.01 -3.57
C LYS A 523 29.40 7.36 -2.18
N THR A 524 30.34 6.46 -1.94
CA THR A 524 30.60 5.90 -0.60
C THR A 524 31.51 6.78 0.24
N PRO A 525 31.43 6.69 1.60
CA PRO A 525 32.23 7.50 2.51
C PRO A 525 33.74 7.41 2.31
N GLY A 526 34.24 6.24 1.93
CA GLY A 526 35.70 5.96 1.77
C GLY A 526 36.35 6.67 0.57
N ILE A 527 35.57 7.19 -0.38
CA ILE A 527 36.12 7.85 -1.57
C ILE A 527 36.23 9.35 -1.34
N SER A 528 37.45 9.90 -1.43
CA SER A 528 37.66 11.36 -1.36
C SER A 528 37.33 12.04 -2.67
N MET A 529 36.76 13.26 -2.60
CA MET A 529 36.51 14.10 -3.78
C MET A 529 37.79 14.49 -4.54
N LYS A 530 38.94 14.45 -3.89
CA LYS A 530 40.26 14.63 -4.53
C LYS A 530 40.52 13.63 -5.65
N LYS A 531 39.91 12.45 -5.60
CA LYS A 531 40.00 11.39 -6.61
C LYS A 531 38.97 11.49 -7.74
N LEU A 532 38.00 12.40 -7.64
CA LEU A 532 36.83 12.51 -8.52
C LEU A 532 36.83 13.81 -9.31
N GLN A 533 37.87 14.04 -10.15
CA GLN A 533 38.07 15.32 -10.85
C GLN A 533 37.10 15.59 -12.00
N ASN A 534 36.54 14.51 -12.63
CA ASN A 534 35.73 14.62 -13.84
C ASN A 534 34.23 14.34 -13.60
N ILE A 535 33.77 14.37 -12.36
CA ILE A 535 32.39 14.04 -12.00
C ILE A 535 31.61 15.31 -11.63
N ASP A 536 30.45 15.48 -12.22
CA ASP A 536 29.52 16.54 -11.90
C ASP A 536 28.98 16.39 -10.46
N ARG A 537 29.33 17.37 -9.61
CA ARG A 537 29.00 17.34 -8.17
C ARG A 537 27.50 17.38 -7.90
N ASP A 538 26.72 18.01 -8.79
CA ASP A 538 25.26 18.12 -8.66
C ASP A 538 24.53 16.80 -8.91
N LYS A 539 25.24 15.82 -9.50
CA LYS A 539 24.73 14.47 -9.73
C LYS A 539 25.19 13.46 -8.68
N ILE A 540 25.87 13.92 -7.63
CA ILE A 540 26.33 13.03 -6.55
C ILE A 540 25.28 12.91 -5.46
N THR A 541 24.98 11.69 -5.07
CA THR A 541 24.21 11.31 -3.89
C THR A 541 25.00 10.33 -3.04
N SER A 542 24.42 9.87 -1.95
CA SER A 542 25.02 8.85 -1.08
C SER A 542 23.96 7.85 -0.62
N GLN A 543 24.38 6.69 -0.09
CA GLN A 543 23.49 5.74 0.59
C GLN A 543 22.67 6.43 1.68
N THR A 544 23.32 7.31 2.46
CA THR A 544 22.68 8.07 3.53
C THR A 544 21.59 9.02 3.00
N ASP A 545 21.87 9.72 1.90
CA ASP A 545 20.87 10.60 1.27
C ASP A 545 19.66 9.84 0.74
N ILE A 546 19.89 8.75 0.01
CA ILE A 546 18.84 7.86 -0.49
C ILE A 546 17.95 7.37 0.68
N PHE A 547 18.57 6.98 1.79
CA PHE A 547 17.85 6.55 2.99
C PHE A 547 17.03 7.70 3.60
N LEU A 548 17.61 8.88 3.76
CA LEU A 548 16.94 10.04 4.36
C LEU A 548 15.78 10.57 3.50
N GLN A 549 15.85 10.48 2.18
CA GLN A 549 14.72 10.82 1.31
C GLN A 549 13.48 9.95 1.62
N LEU A 550 13.66 8.75 2.14
CA LEU A 550 12.56 7.84 2.50
C LEU A 550 12.11 7.95 3.95
N TYR A 551 13.08 8.14 4.87
CA TYR A 551 12.87 7.94 6.30
C TYR A 551 13.24 9.14 7.17
N SER A 552 13.50 10.33 6.59
CA SER A 552 13.86 11.54 7.36
C SER A 552 12.89 11.86 8.50
N ASN A 553 11.58 11.67 8.29
CA ASN A 553 10.54 11.95 9.29
C ASN A 553 10.57 11.02 10.52
N GLN A 554 11.22 9.87 10.41
CA GLN A 554 11.38 8.87 11.47
C GLN A 554 12.79 8.89 12.06
N THR A 555 13.70 9.75 11.54
CA THR A 555 15.12 9.70 11.87
C THR A 555 15.54 10.80 12.85
N ILE A 556 16.28 10.36 13.88
CA ILE A 556 17.13 11.20 14.74
C ILE A 556 18.56 11.02 14.24
N GLY A 557 19.12 12.04 13.59
CA GLY A 557 20.49 12.04 13.12
C GLY A 557 21.46 12.64 14.14
N ILE A 558 22.55 11.95 14.45
CA ILE A 558 23.55 12.40 15.41
C ILE A 558 24.90 12.52 14.73
N THR A 559 25.49 13.72 14.81
CA THR A 559 26.86 14.00 14.35
C THR A 559 27.64 14.86 15.34
N GLY A 560 28.91 14.96 15.11
CA GLY A 560 29.89 15.70 15.88
C GLY A 560 31.28 15.13 15.65
N THR A 561 32.33 15.80 16.09
CA THR A 561 33.67 15.21 16.03
C THR A 561 33.74 14.09 17.07
N LYS A 562 33.31 14.33 18.30
CA LYS A 562 33.31 13.36 19.41
C LYS A 562 31.93 13.20 20.02
N GLY A 563 31.67 12.11 20.74
CA GLY A 563 30.45 11.84 21.46
C GLY A 563 29.31 11.19 20.67
N LYS A 564 29.43 11.03 19.35
CA LYS A 564 28.40 10.47 18.48
C LYS A 564 27.83 9.13 18.97
N SER A 565 28.72 8.15 19.15
CA SER A 565 28.32 6.78 19.53
C SER A 565 27.68 6.71 20.92
N THR A 566 28.21 7.46 21.88
CA THR A 566 27.63 7.56 23.22
C THR A 566 26.24 8.15 23.15
N THR A 567 26.06 9.26 22.45
CA THR A 567 24.76 9.92 22.31
C THR A 567 23.76 9.05 21.54
N SER A 568 24.17 8.39 20.45
CA SER A 568 23.29 7.52 19.68
C SER A 568 22.78 6.34 20.50
N ASN A 569 23.68 5.71 21.26
CA ASN A 569 23.27 4.60 22.15
C ASN A 569 22.41 5.09 23.33
N LEU A 570 22.65 6.29 23.86
CA LEU A 570 21.78 6.90 24.88
C LEU A 570 20.37 7.15 24.34
N VAL A 571 20.24 7.78 23.18
CA VAL A 571 18.94 8.02 22.53
C VAL A 571 18.22 6.68 22.29
N TYR A 572 18.93 5.71 21.72
CA TYR A 572 18.38 4.36 21.49
C TYR A 572 17.87 3.73 22.78
N LYS A 573 18.68 3.74 23.83
CA LYS A 573 18.31 3.13 25.13
C LYS A 573 17.16 3.85 25.82
N ILE A 574 17.14 5.19 25.81
CA ILE A 574 16.05 6.00 26.36
C ILE A 574 14.71 5.65 25.69
N LEU A 575 14.71 5.55 24.37
CA LEU A 575 13.49 5.24 23.62
C LEU A 575 13.06 3.78 23.84
N LEU A 576 14.02 2.85 23.83
CA LEU A 576 13.77 1.42 24.03
C LEU A 576 13.17 1.14 25.41
N ASP A 577 13.73 1.73 26.47
CA ASP A 577 13.27 1.54 27.86
C ASP A 577 11.85 2.10 28.09
N GLN A 578 11.42 3.05 27.25
CA GLN A 578 10.04 3.58 27.28
C GLN A 578 9.10 2.86 26.29
N GLY A 579 9.53 1.74 25.72
CA GLY A 579 8.68 0.87 24.89
C GLY A 579 8.47 1.33 23.45
N PHE A 580 9.28 2.26 22.94
CA PHE A 580 9.22 2.66 21.53
C PHE A 580 9.85 1.58 20.64
N ASP A 581 9.31 1.39 19.42
CA ASP A 581 9.96 0.61 18.37
C ASP A 581 11.10 1.45 17.78
N VAL A 582 12.34 1.09 18.13
CA VAL A 582 13.54 1.89 17.83
C VAL A 582 14.64 1.06 17.19
N LEU A 583 15.32 1.63 16.21
CA LEU A 583 16.42 1.02 15.45
C LEU A 583 17.67 1.91 15.54
N LEU A 584 18.83 1.31 15.82
CA LEU A 584 20.14 1.99 15.79
C LEU A 584 20.92 1.56 14.55
N ALA A 585 21.36 2.52 13.72
CA ALA A 585 22.08 2.25 12.46
C ALA A 585 23.04 3.40 12.05
N GLY A 586 23.74 3.21 10.93
CA GLY A 586 24.59 4.22 10.31
C GLY A 586 26.08 3.93 10.42
N ASN A 587 26.87 4.90 10.87
CA ASN A 587 28.33 4.78 10.98
C ASN A 587 28.79 3.70 11.97
N ILE A 588 27.94 3.34 12.93
CA ILE A 588 28.12 2.21 13.85
C ILE A 588 27.19 1.07 13.41
N GLY A 589 27.72 -0.16 13.38
CA GLY A 589 26.94 -1.37 13.20
C GLY A 589 26.59 -1.67 11.74
N VAL A 590 25.33 -1.51 11.36
CA VAL A 590 24.78 -1.95 10.06
C VAL A 590 24.59 -0.77 9.11
N PRO A 591 24.96 -0.88 7.81
CA PRO A 591 24.65 0.13 6.80
C PRO A 591 23.14 0.45 6.77
N LEU A 592 22.80 1.71 6.55
CA LEU A 592 21.39 2.17 6.62
C LEU A 592 20.46 1.39 5.69
N LEU A 593 20.88 1.09 4.46
CA LEU A 593 20.04 0.35 3.51
C LEU A 593 19.84 -1.13 3.87
N ASP A 594 20.73 -1.72 4.65
CA ASP A 594 20.56 -3.11 5.12
C ASP A 594 19.50 -3.25 6.22
N THR A 595 19.02 -2.13 6.77
CA THR A 595 18.02 -2.12 7.83
C THR A 595 16.57 -1.99 7.31
N LEU A 596 16.38 -1.80 6.02
CA LEU A 596 15.07 -1.49 5.42
C LEU A 596 13.96 -2.48 5.77
N SER A 597 14.28 -3.77 5.86
CA SER A 597 13.33 -4.83 6.24
C SER A 597 12.84 -4.74 7.68
N ASN A 598 13.58 -4.05 8.56
CA ASN A 598 13.28 -3.95 9.98
C ASN A 598 12.52 -2.66 10.34
N ILE A 599 12.30 -1.76 9.37
CA ILE A 599 11.67 -0.46 9.60
C ILE A 599 10.17 -0.56 9.33
N LYS A 600 9.37 -0.34 10.36
CA LYS A 600 7.92 -0.21 10.32
C LYS A 600 7.50 1.27 10.26
N GLU A 601 6.21 1.53 10.11
CA GLU A 601 5.70 2.91 10.03
C GLU A 601 6.03 3.75 11.28
N ASN A 602 6.04 3.14 12.46
CA ASN A 602 6.29 3.81 13.74
C ASN A 602 7.71 3.62 14.28
N THR A 603 8.60 2.93 13.56
CA THR A 603 9.97 2.73 14.00
C THR A 603 10.72 4.06 14.04
N ILE A 604 11.32 4.39 15.17
CA ILE A 604 12.20 5.55 15.33
C ILE A 604 13.62 5.11 14.96
N ILE A 605 14.25 5.81 14.05
CA ILE A 605 15.58 5.47 13.57
C ILE A 605 16.60 6.41 14.20
N VAL A 606 17.51 5.86 14.98
CA VAL A 606 18.64 6.59 15.57
C VAL A 606 19.84 6.36 14.67
N ALA A 607 20.24 7.39 13.92
CA ALA A 607 21.30 7.31 12.92
C ALA A 607 22.56 8.05 13.39
N GLU A 608 23.66 7.30 13.63
CA GLU A 608 24.98 7.90 13.77
C GLU A 608 25.51 8.28 12.38
N LEU A 609 25.84 9.55 12.15
CA LEU A 609 26.25 10.06 10.84
C LEU A 609 27.61 10.74 10.90
N SER A 610 28.54 10.27 10.05
CA SER A 610 29.87 10.85 9.89
C SER A 610 29.85 12.09 8.95
N ALA A 611 30.90 12.89 8.95
CA ALA A 611 31.04 14.00 7.98
C ALA A 611 31.03 13.50 6.53
N HIS A 612 31.64 12.34 6.27
CA HIS A 612 31.72 11.73 4.94
C HIS A 612 30.35 11.32 4.41
N GLN A 613 29.47 10.79 5.28
CA GLN A 613 28.09 10.40 4.95
C GLN A 613 27.18 11.62 4.72
N LEU A 614 27.46 12.73 5.42
CA LEU A 614 26.67 13.97 5.35
C LEU A 614 27.09 14.90 4.20
N GLN A 615 28.21 14.63 3.52
CA GLN A 615 28.80 15.53 2.53
C GLN A 615 27.86 15.84 1.37
N PHE A 616 27.09 14.84 0.89
CA PHE A 616 26.22 14.95 -0.29
C PHE A 616 24.78 14.53 0.03
N ILE A 617 24.21 15.00 1.16
CA ILE A 617 22.81 14.80 1.46
C ILE A 617 21.96 15.99 0.94
N HIS A 618 20.79 15.67 0.39
CA HIS A 618 19.78 16.60 -0.08
C HIS A 618 18.58 16.67 0.87
N THR A 619 18.53 15.75 1.84
CA THR A 619 17.48 15.65 2.85
C THR A 619 18.09 15.48 4.24
N SER A 620 17.69 16.29 5.21
CA SER A 620 18.15 16.20 6.61
C SER A 620 17.14 15.41 7.48
N PRO A 621 17.60 14.72 8.56
CA PRO A 621 16.72 14.08 9.53
C PRO A 621 15.74 15.05 10.17
N LYS A 622 14.57 14.58 10.60
CA LYS A 622 13.56 15.38 11.33
C LYS A 622 14.14 15.98 12.61
N VAL A 623 14.89 15.20 13.37
CA VAL A 623 15.64 15.68 14.54
C VAL A 623 17.12 15.47 14.27
N SER A 624 17.90 16.52 14.42
CA SER A 624 19.34 16.52 14.17
C SER A 624 20.11 17.02 15.40
N ILE A 625 21.16 16.28 15.77
CA ILE A 625 22.06 16.68 16.87
C ILE A 625 23.45 16.98 16.30
N LEU A 626 23.99 18.16 16.60
CA LEU A 626 25.39 18.52 16.35
C LEU A 626 26.08 18.81 17.68
N LEU A 627 26.91 17.86 18.13
CA LEU A 627 27.51 17.88 19.46
C LEU A 627 28.66 18.86 19.58
N ASN A 628 29.63 18.76 18.67
CA ASN A 628 30.87 19.55 18.69
C ASN A 628 31.59 19.48 17.34
N LEU A 629 32.50 20.41 17.12
CA LEU A 629 33.34 20.50 15.93
C LEU A 629 34.80 20.76 16.36
N PHE A 630 35.69 19.79 16.04
CA PHE A 630 37.14 19.93 16.20
C PHE A 630 37.79 19.54 14.87
N GLU A 631 38.97 20.01 14.61
CA GLU A 631 39.71 19.73 13.39
C GLU A 631 40.09 18.24 13.32
N GLU A 632 39.64 17.57 12.24
CA GLU A 632 39.88 16.14 11.98
C GLU A 632 39.66 15.84 10.47
N HIS A 633 40.20 14.75 9.94
CA HIS A 633 40.00 14.25 8.56
C HIS A 633 40.42 15.20 7.42
N LEU A 634 41.54 15.97 7.60
CA LEU A 634 42.08 16.85 6.55
C LEU A 634 42.77 16.08 5.41
N ASP A 635 43.03 14.81 5.61
CA ASP A 635 43.44 13.87 4.56
C ASP A 635 42.34 13.64 3.51
N HIS A 636 41.10 13.70 3.93
CA HIS A 636 39.90 13.47 3.09
C HIS A 636 39.25 14.78 2.57
N PHE A 637 39.09 15.77 3.44
CA PHE A 637 38.50 17.08 3.11
C PHE A 637 39.58 18.06 2.62
N ASP A 638 39.18 19.02 1.78
CA ASP A 638 40.09 20.06 1.26
C ASP A 638 40.46 21.09 2.33
N SER A 639 39.57 21.30 3.32
CA SER A 639 39.76 22.21 4.42
C SER A 639 38.94 21.87 5.64
N TYR A 640 39.30 22.45 6.79
CA TYR A 640 38.49 22.33 8.02
C TYR A 640 37.11 22.96 7.84
N GLU A 641 36.98 24.00 7.04
CA GLU A 641 35.70 24.64 6.72
C GLU A 641 34.78 23.66 6.00
N GLN A 642 35.27 22.98 4.97
CA GLN A 642 34.50 21.95 4.25
C GLN A 642 34.06 20.80 5.16
N TYR A 643 34.92 20.38 6.09
CA TYR A 643 34.55 19.38 7.09
C TYR A 643 33.42 19.83 8.01
N LYS A 644 33.46 21.10 8.51
CA LYS A 644 32.40 21.69 9.34
C LYS A 644 31.10 21.79 8.57
N GLU A 645 31.12 22.30 7.34
CA GLU A 645 29.96 22.42 6.46
C GLU A 645 29.33 21.05 6.17
N SER A 646 30.16 20.03 5.92
CA SER A 646 29.68 18.65 5.72
C SER A 646 28.89 18.11 6.93
N LYS A 647 29.35 18.36 8.15
CA LYS A 647 28.57 17.98 9.36
C LYS A 647 27.33 18.84 9.54
N TYR A 648 27.38 20.11 9.21
CA TYR A 648 26.26 21.03 9.33
C TYR A 648 25.12 20.71 8.37
N ASN A 649 25.40 19.99 7.26
CA ASN A 649 24.37 19.48 6.34
C ASN A 649 23.32 18.62 7.05
N ILE A 650 23.62 18.06 8.21
CA ILE A 650 22.63 17.32 9.00
C ILE A 650 21.36 18.14 9.31
N ALA A 651 21.46 19.49 9.27
CA ALA A 651 20.36 20.40 9.57
C ALA A 651 19.97 21.34 8.42
N THR A 652 20.88 21.59 7.45
CA THR A 652 20.70 22.64 6.41
C THR A 652 19.51 22.37 5.49
N LYS A 653 19.06 21.11 5.36
CA LYS A 653 17.92 20.70 4.52
C LYS A 653 16.67 20.39 5.33
N GLN A 654 16.65 20.74 6.63
CA GLN A 654 15.42 20.58 7.44
C GLN A 654 14.35 21.59 7.02
N THR A 655 13.10 21.13 7.07
CA THR A 655 11.93 22.02 6.91
C THR A 655 11.59 22.72 8.23
N LYS A 656 10.61 23.60 8.24
CA LYS A 656 10.09 24.26 9.46
C LYS A 656 9.60 23.27 10.54
N GLN A 657 9.31 22.04 10.17
CA GLN A 657 8.89 20.96 11.11
C GLN A 657 10.08 20.23 11.73
N GLY A 658 11.28 20.44 11.20
CA GLY A 658 12.51 19.86 11.73
C GLY A 658 12.96 20.50 13.04
N VAL A 659 13.83 19.80 13.76
CA VAL A 659 14.43 20.26 15.03
C VAL A 659 15.93 20.10 14.98
N PHE A 660 16.65 21.20 15.20
CA PHE A 660 18.10 21.21 15.30
C PHE A 660 18.54 21.41 16.75
N ILE A 661 19.17 20.40 17.32
CA ILE A 661 19.71 20.37 18.69
C ILE A 661 21.21 20.57 18.60
N PHE A 662 21.73 21.58 19.25
CA PHE A 662 23.15 21.92 19.10
C PHE A 662 23.75 22.56 20.36
N ASN A 663 25.06 22.32 20.52
CA ASN A 663 25.84 22.91 21.59
C ASN A 663 26.04 24.41 21.32
N LYS A 664 25.38 25.28 22.12
CA LYS A 664 25.50 26.74 22.00
C LYS A 664 26.83 27.31 22.52
N ASP A 665 27.64 26.50 23.22
CA ASP A 665 28.96 26.93 23.70
C ASP A 665 30.05 26.81 22.61
N SER A 666 29.77 26.07 21.52
CA SER A 666 30.69 25.96 20.38
C SER A 666 30.67 27.21 19.52
N LYS A 667 31.84 27.87 19.39
CA LYS A 667 32.04 29.02 18.52
C LYS A 667 31.86 28.64 17.05
N GLU A 668 32.34 27.48 16.66
CA GLU A 668 32.26 26.95 15.29
C GLU A 668 30.82 26.77 14.84
N ILE A 669 29.95 26.21 15.73
CA ILE A 669 28.53 26.01 15.43
C ILE A 669 27.80 27.37 15.31
N LYS A 670 28.10 28.31 16.20
CA LYS A 670 27.55 29.68 16.08
C LYS A 670 27.89 30.36 14.75
N THR A 671 29.16 30.28 14.33
CA THR A 671 29.60 30.82 13.05
C THR A 671 28.87 30.20 11.85
N LEU A 672 28.63 28.87 11.89
CA LEU A 672 27.87 28.23 10.83
C LEU A 672 26.38 28.64 10.79
N LEU A 673 25.75 28.81 11.95
CA LEU A 673 24.37 29.32 12.05
C LEU A 673 24.24 30.77 11.54
N GLU A 674 25.22 31.63 11.81
CA GLU A 674 25.27 33.00 11.30
C GLU A 674 25.46 33.03 9.77
N LYS A 675 26.34 32.16 9.25
CA LYS A 675 26.64 32.05 7.80
C LYS A 675 25.47 31.47 7.01
N THR A 676 24.81 30.47 7.58
CA THR A 676 23.72 29.74 6.92
C THR A 676 22.58 29.50 7.92
N PRO A 677 21.64 30.45 8.02
CA PRO A 677 20.50 30.32 8.92
C PRO A 677 19.57 29.15 8.56
N LEU A 678 19.04 28.48 9.58
CA LEU A 678 18.16 27.33 9.39
C LEU A 678 16.68 27.72 9.47
N GLN A 679 15.83 27.00 8.73
CA GLN A 679 14.37 27.15 8.81
C GLN A 679 13.75 26.35 9.96
N SER A 680 14.45 25.34 10.45
CA SER A 680 13.98 24.42 11.49
C SER A 680 13.98 25.09 12.87
N ARG A 681 13.22 24.51 13.79
CA ARG A 681 13.20 24.90 15.19
C ARG A 681 14.55 24.59 15.85
N GLN A 682 15.16 25.61 16.47
CA GLN A 682 16.44 25.48 17.12
C GLN A 682 16.26 25.19 18.62
N LYS A 683 16.92 24.14 19.11
CA LYS A 683 17.02 23.76 20.52
C LYS A 683 18.49 23.77 20.96
N PRO A 684 19.03 24.93 21.41
CA PRO A 684 20.39 24.99 21.93
C PRO A 684 20.47 24.29 23.28
N PHE A 685 21.63 23.70 23.57
CA PHE A 685 22.00 23.20 24.90
C PHE A 685 23.41 23.69 25.28
N SER A 686 23.69 23.76 26.58
CA SER A 686 24.96 24.24 27.10
C SER A 686 25.44 23.44 28.29
N LYS A 687 26.68 23.64 28.65
CA LYS A 687 27.31 23.09 29.85
C LYS A 687 26.56 23.45 31.12
N GLU A 688 26.09 24.68 31.26
CA GLU A 688 25.35 25.17 32.45
C GLU A 688 24.02 24.44 32.64
N GLU A 689 23.40 23.97 31.55
CA GLU A 689 22.14 23.23 31.60
C GLU A 689 22.33 21.72 31.79
N ALA A 690 23.55 21.23 31.59
CA ALA A 690 23.90 19.82 31.65
C ALA A 690 24.24 19.38 33.10
N THR A 691 23.22 19.31 33.94
CA THR A 691 23.35 19.09 35.40
C THR A 691 23.12 17.62 35.82
N ILE A 692 22.84 16.72 34.90
CA ILE A 692 22.53 15.32 35.20
C ILE A 692 23.81 14.55 35.50
N GLU A 693 23.96 14.11 36.76
CA GLU A 693 25.04 13.24 37.20
C GLU A 693 24.68 11.77 36.94
N ALA A 694 25.42 11.11 36.07
CA ALA A 694 25.24 9.71 35.79
C ALA A 694 26.15 8.84 36.70
N ASN A 695 25.68 7.64 37.05
CA ASN A 695 26.41 6.73 37.89
C ASN A 695 27.72 6.24 37.25
N TYR A 696 27.68 5.97 35.98
CA TYR A 696 28.79 5.32 35.23
C TYR A 696 29.38 6.22 34.15
N LEU A 697 28.59 7.12 33.54
CA LEU A 697 29.03 7.96 32.43
C LEU A 697 29.52 9.31 32.96
N LYS A 698 30.78 9.37 33.42
CA LYS A 698 31.37 10.52 34.09
C LYS A 698 31.89 11.58 33.11
N GLY A 699 32.00 12.81 33.60
CA GLY A 699 32.63 13.92 32.89
C GLY A 699 31.64 14.87 32.19
N GLU A 700 32.02 16.14 32.17
CA GLU A 700 31.23 17.25 31.64
C GLU A 700 30.76 17.03 30.18
N HIS A 701 31.65 16.52 29.32
CA HIS A 701 31.32 16.18 27.95
C HIS A 701 30.24 15.10 27.85
N ASN A 702 30.19 14.14 28.81
CA ASN A 702 29.15 13.15 28.87
C ASN A 702 27.82 13.69 29.43
N GLN A 703 27.86 14.66 30.33
CA GLN A 703 26.65 15.37 30.75
C GLN A 703 26.01 16.11 29.55
N MET A 704 26.81 16.69 28.67
CA MET A 704 26.36 17.31 27.42
C MET A 704 25.74 16.28 26.45
N ASN A 705 26.39 15.10 26.31
CA ASN A 705 25.84 13.99 25.51
C ASN A 705 24.48 13.53 26.08
N ILE A 706 24.34 13.39 27.41
CA ILE A 706 23.10 13.02 28.09
C ILE A 706 22.01 14.04 27.81
N LEU A 707 22.29 15.33 28.01
CA LEU A 707 21.30 16.39 27.80
C LEU A 707 20.79 16.40 26.35
N SER A 708 21.70 16.33 25.37
CA SER A 708 21.33 16.30 23.95
C SER A 708 20.50 15.07 23.59
N ALA A 709 20.79 13.89 24.19
CA ALA A 709 20.03 12.67 23.96
C ALA A 709 18.60 12.77 24.54
N ILE A 710 18.44 13.31 25.73
CA ILE A 710 17.12 13.54 26.36
C ILE A 710 16.29 14.51 25.49
N LEU A 711 16.87 15.65 25.09
CA LEU A 711 16.20 16.62 24.25
C LEU A 711 15.70 16.04 22.92
N ALA A 712 16.50 15.16 22.30
CA ALA A 712 16.13 14.50 21.05
C ALA A 712 15.03 13.45 21.23
N SER A 713 15.13 12.64 22.29
CA SER A 713 14.13 11.60 22.58
C SER A 713 12.75 12.20 22.88
N GLN A 714 12.69 13.38 23.54
CA GLN A 714 11.44 14.10 23.80
C GLN A 714 10.72 14.54 22.52
N GLU A 715 11.43 14.78 21.41
CA GLU A 715 10.81 15.15 20.13
C GLU A 715 9.98 14.00 19.52
N PHE A 716 10.21 12.78 19.99
CA PHE A 716 9.43 11.59 19.64
C PHE A 716 8.52 11.10 20.77
N GLY A 717 8.35 11.87 21.82
CA GLY A 717 7.37 11.63 22.89
C GLY A 717 7.91 10.95 24.14
N ALA A 718 9.23 10.81 24.28
CA ALA A 718 9.82 10.28 25.52
C ALA A 718 9.58 11.22 26.70
N LYS A 719 9.24 10.66 27.85
CA LYS A 719 9.05 11.40 29.09
C LYS A 719 10.41 11.72 29.71
N LYS A 720 10.55 12.96 30.19
CA LYS A 720 11.82 13.49 30.68
C LYS A 720 12.35 12.72 31.89
N GLU A 721 11.52 12.45 32.88
CA GLU A 721 11.89 11.80 34.16
C GLU A 721 12.37 10.36 33.91
N GLU A 722 11.71 9.63 33.00
CA GLU A 722 12.10 8.28 32.63
C GLU A 722 13.42 8.30 31.83
N ALA A 723 13.60 9.29 30.93
CA ALA A 723 14.82 9.47 30.16
C ALA A 723 16.02 9.80 31.05
N GLU A 724 15.84 10.65 32.08
CA GLU A 724 16.87 10.95 33.08
C GLU A 724 17.24 9.71 33.90
N THR A 725 16.26 8.87 34.24
CA THR A 725 16.50 7.62 34.99
C THR A 725 17.33 6.65 34.15
N THR A 726 17.02 6.46 32.86
CA THR A 726 17.80 5.64 31.94
C THR A 726 19.23 6.20 31.80
N ALA A 727 19.38 7.52 31.61
CA ALA A 727 20.68 8.14 31.43
C ALA A 727 21.57 8.03 32.66
N LYS A 728 21.01 8.14 33.88
CA LYS A 728 21.77 7.94 35.15
C LYS A 728 22.37 6.54 35.25
N ASN A 729 21.69 5.53 34.75
CA ASN A 729 22.08 4.13 34.84
C ASN A 729 22.77 3.57 33.57
N PHE A 730 22.97 4.43 32.56
CA PHE A 730 23.59 4.02 31.29
C PHE A 730 25.05 3.64 31.48
N GLN A 731 25.40 2.41 31.03
CA GLN A 731 26.77 1.91 31.06
C GLN A 731 27.58 2.48 29.87
N PRO A 732 28.84 2.89 30.09
CA PRO A 732 29.72 3.28 28.99
C PRO A 732 29.86 2.17 27.96
N LEU A 733 30.04 2.55 26.70
CA LEU A 733 30.41 1.60 25.66
C LEU A 733 31.82 1.06 25.87
N ALA A 734 32.04 -0.18 25.46
CA ALA A 734 33.38 -0.81 25.54
C ALA A 734 34.46 0.11 24.94
N HIS A 735 35.62 0.17 25.59
CA HIS A 735 36.76 1.00 25.19
C HIS A 735 36.54 2.54 25.19
N ARG A 736 35.45 3.04 25.86
CA ARG A 736 35.17 4.47 25.98
C ARG A 736 34.99 4.87 27.45
N LEU A 737 36.10 5.18 28.13
CA LEU A 737 36.15 5.40 29.57
C LEU A 737 35.47 4.23 30.34
N GLU A 738 35.66 3.04 29.83
CA GLU A 738 35.12 1.81 30.38
C GLU A 738 35.80 1.50 31.72
N TYR A 739 35.05 1.38 32.78
CA TYR A 739 35.59 0.96 34.09
C TYR A 739 36.10 -0.48 33.99
N VAL A 740 37.37 -0.69 34.19
CA VAL A 740 38.02 -2.02 34.12
C VAL A 740 38.14 -2.67 35.50
N GLY A 741 38.34 -1.88 36.54
CA GLY A 741 38.46 -2.36 37.90
C GLY A 741 39.27 -1.43 38.81
N GLU A 742 39.39 -1.82 40.07
CA GLU A 742 40.20 -1.13 41.07
C GLU A 742 41.26 -2.09 41.66
N LYS A 743 42.50 -1.62 41.80
CA LYS A 743 43.59 -2.37 42.43
C LYS A 743 44.43 -1.43 43.28
N ASN A 744 44.59 -1.74 44.57
CA ASN A 744 45.37 -0.96 45.51
C ASN A 744 44.91 0.53 45.63
N GLY A 745 43.60 0.80 45.58
CA GLY A 745 43.08 2.15 45.59
C GLY A 745 43.20 2.94 44.29
N VAL A 746 43.69 2.30 43.23
CA VAL A 746 43.81 2.90 41.87
C VAL A 746 42.70 2.34 40.99
N VAL A 747 41.88 3.23 40.43
CA VAL A 747 40.78 2.89 39.51
C VAL A 747 41.32 2.92 38.07
N TYR A 748 41.02 1.88 37.30
CA TYR A 748 41.48 1.71 35.93
C TYR A 748 40.30 1.87 34.96
N TYR A 749 40.53 2.68 33.92
CA TYR A 749 39.57 2.89 32.82
C TYR A 749 40.23 2.55 31.49
N ASN A 750 39.47 1.93 30.60
CA ASN A 750 39.86 1.66 29.22
C ASN A 750 39.26 2.74 28.29
N ASP A 751 40.13 3.51 27.62
CA ASP A 751 39.75 4.54 26.64
C ASP A 751 40.54 4.38 25.34
N SER A 752 40.78 3.14 24.94
CA SER A 752 41.66 2.80 23.80
C SER A 752 41.17 3.28 22.44
N ILE A 753 39.87 3.73 22.35
CA ILE A 753 39.29 4.24 21.10
C ILE A 753 39.50 5.75 20.92
N SER A 754 40.06 6.46 21.91
CA SER A 754 40.33 7.89 21.86
C SER A 754 41.44 8.22 20.88
N THR A 755 41.18 9.08 19.90
CA THR A 755 42.12 9.46 18.81
C THR A 755 42.75 10.82 18.97
N ILE A 756 42.27 11.66 19.92
CA ILE A 756 42.81 13.00 20.20
C ILE A 756 42.85 13.24 21.72
N PRO A 757 43.82 14.08 22.22
CA PRO A 757 43.96 14.37 23.65
C PRO A 757 42.71 14.96 24.30
N GLN A 758 41.92 15.73 23.56
CA GLN A 758 40.66 16.36 24.06
C GLN A 758 39.54 15.34 24.33
N ALA A 759 39.66 14.10 23.84
CA ALA A 759 38.66 13.05 24.10
C ALA A 759 38.85 12.38 25.45
N THR A 760 40.08 12.41 26.02
CA THR A 760 40.39 11.88 27.35
C THR A 760 40.68 13.06 28.31
N PRO A 761 39.69 13.44 29.15
CA PRO A 761 39.91 14.52 30.12
C PRO A 761 41.06 14.18 31.09
N PRO A 762 41.81 15.17 31.58
CA PRO A 762 42.78 14.91 32.61
C PRO A 762 42.09 14.37 33.86
N MET A 763 42.34 13.12 34.20
CA MET A 763 41.72 12.36 35.31
C MET A 763 41.94 13.01 36.65
N SER A 764 42.94 13.92 36.81
CA SER A 764 43.23 14.65 38.03
C SER A 764 42.12 15.57 38.54
N ARG A 765 41.02 15.76 37.76
CA ARG A 765 39.86 16.53 38.23
C ARG A 765 38.71 15.67 38.79
N TYR A 766 38.82 14.36 38.74
CA TYR A 766 37.76 13.44 39.15
C TYR A 766 38.16 12.46 40.25
N LEU A 767 39.40 12.54 40.73
CA LEU A 767 39.90 11.97 41.93
C LEU A 767 39.96 13.02 43.02
#